data_436b22e79747b46ec86fd180cf62e689
#
_entry.id   436b22e79747b46ec86fd180cf62e689
#
_cell.length_a   1.000
_cell.length_b   1.000
_cell.length_c   1.000
_cell.angle_alpha   90.00
_cell.angle_beta   90.00
_cell.angle_gamma   90.00
#
_symmetry.space_group_name_H-M   'P 1'
#
loop_
_entity.id
_entity.type
_entity.pdbx_description
1 polymer ?
#
loop_
_entity_poly.entity_id
_entity_poly.type
_entity_poly.pdbx_seq_one_letter_code
_entity_poly.pdbx_strand_id
1 'polypeptide(L)'
;MKIKMKMILLICGVVVLSVFPLSFIVLLRNQDIITDKTIEVCRNLSHNVASSATEELLIDVTYDGTRSAVTGLQDAGIHGLLNAYVLNVDGEYVADMRDEHLGQTANPELLANFRKMKDLDMERIKGSPDLLRFVYPIFITYKGQNLRVGEAVFEFDEAQVYEPIQETRRTVFIVAGIIFGVAIIIAIATAILITRPILSLSEGASIIGSGDLSHRISISSSDEIGQLAHSFNNMTARIQDFTQNLEDKVEQRTKELNETLEQVQALKVQQDGDYFLTSLLARPLQTNKNRSNFISSEFVIEQKKKFSFRKWDSEIGGDYCITDTIRLDGRNYTVFLNADAMGKSIQGAGGALVLGAAFNATLIQAKLGKSSIQYPEIWLRDTYRDLQNIFVSFDGTMYMSMVMGLVDEETGFMYFINCEHPFTVLYRRGQASFLEEELELRKLGVPGEEEKISVKSFQLDAGDVIICGSDGRDDLITTKPDGTESINEDEFQFLRHVELCEGDIGKILDYTRSNFKLMDDISLLRISYKENMPNVVESTVPGHVREKMNRSYELIAEGKEEEALQSIKEFVHHGRDLPELLKTVGRLYFNKGDYNSAAECFKEFVSISPNDQEYLYAVSNCCRLADRLEEAADFGERLLLREPGNVLNLLNLADIYARMEQSKRALTLVDKALHLEPENEQAAFLRDSIVQRMATSNETREILELMEKGDHLYKKRQYNRALKQYEKVLDLDRTHRKAIYRAANCNAFARNYAQAVEYFGRVLALDPENYHAYNNLAVIYFEQKEYNQAFLSLQRALRIEPSFTAAQRNMAQVERMLENRGEGATEASREYADRKTVAARTEEKREV
;
A
#
# COMPACT_ATOMS: atom_id res chain seq x y z
N MET A 1 -16.32 -14.50 -61.81
CA MET A 1 -16.20 -13.08 -61.50
C MET A 1 -15.05 -12.51 -62.33
N LYS A 2 -15.29 -11.53 -63.25
CA LYS A 2 -14.27 -11.00 -64.17
C LYS A 2 -13.18 -10.31 -63.36
N ILE A 3 -11.90 -10.43 -63.82
CA ILE A 3 -10.70 -9.89 -63.16
C ILE A 3 -10.88 -8.46 -62.67
N LYS A 4 -11.62 -7.65 -63.51
CA LYS A 4 -12.03 -6.30 -63.15
C LYS A 4 -12.71 -6.13 -61.77
N MET A 5 -13.63 -7.03 -61.47
CA MET A 5 -14.41 -6.97 -60.25
C MET A 5 -13.63 -7.53 -59.02
N LYS A 6 -12.69 -8.47 -59.29
CA LYS A 6 -11.81 -8.97 -58.25
C LYS A 6 -10.82 -7.91 -57.78
N MET A 7 -10.26 -7.09 -58.74
CA MET A 7 -9.33 -6.00 -58.40
C MET A 7 -10.00 -4.87 -57.59
N ILE A 8 -11.20 -4.46 -58.03
CA ILE A 8 -11.94 -3.43 -57.29
C ILE A 8 -12.24 -3.89 -55.89
N LEU A 9 -12.73 -5.14 -55.71
CA LEU A 9 -12.98 -5.70 -54.38
C LEU A 9 -11.72 -5.87 -53.52
N LEU A 10 -10.58 -6.20 -54.14
CA LEU A 10 -9.32 -6.36 -53.40
C LEU A 10 -8.78 -5.00 -52.88
N ILE A 11 -8.77 -3.98 -53.73
CA ILE A 11 -8.30 -2.63 -53.37
C ILE A 11 -9.20 -2.02 -52.30
N CYS A 12 -10.53 -2.11 -52.49
CA CYS A 12 -11.49 -1.66 -51.48
C CYS A 12 -11.34 -2.43 -50.14
N GLY A 13 -11.09 -3.74 -50.23
CA GLY A 13 -10.88 -4.60 -49.04
C GLY A 13 -9.61 -4.25 -48.24
N VAL A 14 -8.51 -3.98 -48.97
CA VAL A 14 -7.23 -3.59 -48.32
C VAL A 14 -7.39 -2.21 -47.65
N VAL A 15 -8.05 -1.28 -48.28
CA VAL A 15 -8.27 0.07 -47.70
C VAL A 15 -9.18 0.00 -46.48
N VAL A 16 -10.24 -0.81 -46.52
CA VAL A 16 -11.11 -1.00 -45.36
C VAL A 16 -10.34 -1.65 -44.20
N LEU A 17 -9.56 -2.71 -44.53
CA LEU A 17 -8.75 -3.44 -43.53
C LEU A 17 -7.60 -2.61 -42.92
N SER A 18 -7.10 -1.60 -43.62
CA SER A 18 -5.99 -0.77 -43.12
C SER A 18 -6.50 0.51 -42.42
N VAL A 19 -7.51 1.18 -42.98
CA VAL A 19 -7.96 2.50 -42.49
C VAL A 19 -8.87 2.35 -41.27
N PHE A 20 -9.78 1.37 -41.29
CA PHE A 20 -10.74 1.16 -40.20
C PHE A 20 -10.10 0.75 -38.88
N PRO A 21 -9.22 -0.28 -38.83
CA PRO A 21 -8.54 -0.65 -37.60
C PRO A 21 -7.61 0.46 -37.07
N LEU A 22 -6.90 1.16 -37.98
CA LEU A 22 -6.03 2.24 -37.59
C LEU A 22 -6.81 3.40 -36.95
N SER A 23 -7.94 3.79 -37.59
CA SER A 23 -8.82 4.83 -37.06
C SER A 23 -9.45 4.41 -35.73
N PHE A 24 -9.77 3.12 -35.57
CA PHE A 24 -10.31 2.58 -34.34
C PHE A 24 -9.27 2.56 -33.21
N ILE A 25 -8.04 2.14 -33.50
CA ILE A 25 -6.93 2.14 -32.54
C ILE A 25 -6.59 3.58 -32.08
N VAL A 26 -6.56 4.54 -33.04
CA VAL A 26 -6.32 5.96 -32.72
C VAL A 26 -7.44 6.52 -31.83
N LEU A 27 -8.70 6.12 -32.11
CA LEU A 27 -9.85 6.51 -31.30
C LEU A 27 -9.77 5.96 -29.87
N LEU A 28 -9.47 4.67 -29.71
CA LEU A 28 -9.34 4.05 -28.40
C LEU A 28 -8.19 4.67 -27.59
N ARG A 29 -7.03 4.80 -28.22
CA ARG A 29 -5.85 5.33 -27.54
C ARG A 29 -5.97 6.81 -27.16
N ASN A 30 -6.62 7.62 -28.02
CA ASN A 30 -6.88 9.02 -27.68
C ASN A 30 -7.97 9.16 -26.61
N GLN A 31 -8.96 8.27 -26.61
CA GLN A 31 -10.00 8.26 -25.60
C GLN A 31 -9.41 8.01 -24.21
N ASP A 32 -8.56 6.99 -24.07
CA ASP A 32 -7.90 6.68 -22.80
C ASP A 32 -7.02 7.84 -22.32
N ILE A 33 -6.18 8.38 -23.22
CA ILE A 33 -5.26 9.49 -22.89
C ILE A 33 -6.02 10.77 -22.47
N ILE A 34 -7.11 11.11 -23.18
CA ILE A 34 -7.88 12.31 -22.85
C ILE A 34 -8.63 12.10 -21.54
N THR A 35 -9.20 10.90 -21.34
CA THR A 35 -9.90 10.54 -20.11
C THR A 35 -8.97 10.59 -18.91
N ASP A 36 -7.81 9.95 -19.01
CA ASP A 36 -6.82 9.90 -17.94
C ASP A 36 -6.28 11.31 -17.62
N LYS A 37 -5.96 12.11 -18.63
CA LYS A 37 -5.52 13.50 -18.44
C LYS A 37 -6.59 14.38 -17.81
N THR A 38 -7.84 14.21 -18.20
CA THR A 38 -8.93 15.03 -17.64
C THR A 38 -9.18 14.63 -16.18
N ILE A 39 -9.19 13.32 -15.89
CA ILE A 39 -9.29 12.83 -14.52
C ILE A 39 -8.09 13.30 -13.68
N GLU A 40 -6.89 13.29 -14.22
CA GLU A 40 -5.68 13.78 -13.55
C GLU A 40 -5.76 15.29 -13.22
N VAL A 41 -6.29 16.10 -14.13
CA VAL A 41 -6.52 17.53 -13.90
C VAL A 41 -7.54 17.72 -12.77
N CYS A 42 -8.66 17.00 -12.81
CA CYS A 42 -9.66 17.04 -11.73
C CYS A 42 -9.06 16.59 -10.40
N ARG A 43 -8.23 15.56 -10.40
CA ARG A 43 -7.52 15.07 -9.22
C ARG A 43 -6.55 16.11 -8.63
N ASN A 44 -5.74 16.72 -9.47
CA ASN A 44 -4.76 17.73 -9.05
C ASN A 44 -5.45 18.99 -8.49
N LEU A 45 -6.56 19.38 -9.09
CA LEU A 45 -7.38 20.47 -8.59
C LEU A 45 -7.91 20.16 -7.18
N SER A 46 -8.49 18.97 -7.02
CA SER A 46 -9.02 18.50 -5.74
C SER A 46 -7.93 18.46 -4.66
N HIS A 47 -6.76 17.96 -5.02
CA HIS A 47 -5.61 17.90 -4.11
C HIS A 47 -5.13 19.29 -3.68
N ASN A 48 -5.06 20.24 -4.60
CA ASN A 48 -4.59 21.59 -4.31
C ASN A 48 -5.52 22.32 -3.33
N VAL A 49 -6.83 22.22 -3.53
CA VAL A 49 -7.81 22.83 -2.62
C VAL A 49 -7.81 22.15 -1.26
N ALA A 50 -7.73 20.81 -1.24
CA ALA A 50 -7.66 20.06 0.00
C ALA A 50 -6.38 20.39 0.80
N SER A 51 -5.26 20.56 0.11
CA SER A 51 -3.99 20.95 0.74
C SER A 51 -4.07 22.36 1.33
N SER A 52 -4.71 23.29 0.64
CA SER A 52 -4.91 24.66 1.15
C SER A 52 -5.84 24.70 2.37
N ALA A 53 -6.84 23.80 2.39
CA ALA A 53 -7.82 23.73 3.48
C ALA A 53 -7.25 23.05 4.75
N THR A 54 -6.15 22.29 4.64
CA THR A 54 -5.68 21.41 5.72
C THR A 54 -5.36 22.16 7.02
N GLU A 55 -4.72 23.31 6.91
CA GLU A 55 -4.32 24.09 8.08
C GLU A 55 -5.49 24.89 8.67
N GLU A 56 -6.35 25.42 7.82
CA GLU A 56 -7.48 26.24 8.26
C GLU A 56 -8.57 25.40 8.95
N LEU A 57 -8.77 24.18 8.51
CA LEU A 57 -9.71 23.26 9.17
C LEU A 57 -9.32 22.91 10.61
N LEU A 58 -8.08 23.22 11.02
CA LEU A 58 -7.57 22.94 12.35
C LEU A 58 -7.46 24.17 13.25
N ILE A 59 -7.14 25.33 12.69
CA ILE A 59 -6.62 26.46 13.46
C ILE A 59 -7.45 27.74 13.24
N ASP A 60 -8.04 27.90 12.08
CA ASP A 60 -8.75 29.11 11.71
C ASP A 60 -10.25 28.88 11.55
N VAL A 61 -11.04 29.52 12.43
CA VAL A 61 -12.52 29.41 12.45
C VAL A 61 -13.16 30.27 11.34
N THR A 62 -12.40 31.16 10.71
CA THR A 62 -12.94 31.98 9.63
C THR A 62 -12.99 31.25 8.29
N TYR A 63 -12.10 30.30 8.10
CA TYR A 63 -11.93 29.55 6.84
C TYR A 63 -11.80 30.44 5.60
N ASP A 64 -11.32 31.67 5.76
CA ASP A 64 -11.35 32.70 4.72
C ASP A 64 -10.48 32.31 3.51
N GLY A 65 -9.34 31.66 3.74
CA GLY A 65 -8.47 31.17 2.66
C GLY A 65 -9.08 29.97 1.93
N THR A 66 -9.67 29.03 2.67
CA THR A 66 -10.37 27.89 2.10
C THR A 66 -11.58 28.34 1.29
N ARG A 67 -12.34 29.31 1.80
CA ARG A 67 -13.46 29.91 1.06
C ARG A 67 -12.97 30.62 -0.20
N SER A 68 -11.95 31.44 -0.09
CA SER A 68 -11.36 32.14 -1.24
C SER A 68 -10.81 31.16 -2.28
N ALA A 69 -10.21 30.06 -1.87
CA ALA A 69 -9.75 29.02 -2.76
C ALA A 69 -10.91 28.34 -3.50
N VAL A 70 -12.01 28.07 -2.80
CA VAL A 70 -13.17 27.37 -3.37
C VAL A 70 -14.01 28.31 -4.25
N THR A 71 -14.29 29.54 -3.80
CA THR A 71 -15.04 30.54 -4.59
C THR A 71 -14.25 31.01 -5.80
N GLY A 72 -12.93 31.14 -5.68
CA GLY A 72 -12.05 31.45 -6.81
C GLY A 72 -12.09 30.42 -7.94
N LEU A 73 -12.56 29.21 -7.69
CA LEU A 73 -12.76 28.20 -8.72
C LEU A 73 -13.91 28.56 -9.68
N GLN A 74 -14.88 29.34 -9.24
CA GLN A 74 -15.97 29.83 -10.07
C GLN A 74 -15.44 30.79 -11.15
N ASP A 75 -14.55 31.69 -10.75
CA ASP A 75 -13.95 32.67 -11.66
C ASP A 75 -12.84 32.06 -12.56
N ALA A 76 -12.28 30.92 -12.13
CA ALA A 76 -11.24 30.22 -12.88
C ALA A 76 -11.75 29.57 -14.18
N GLY A 77 -13.07 29.50 -14.39
CA GLY A 77 -13.66 29.00 -15.63
C GLY A 77 -13.30 27.55 -15.95
N ILE A 78 -13.19 26.71 -14.96
CA ILE A 78 -12.78 25.32 -15.11
C ILE A 78 -13.86 24.54 -15.84
N HIS A 79 -13.49 24.04 -17.00
CA HIS A 79 -14.43 23.36 -17.89
C HIS A 79 -15.09 22.15 -17.21
N GLY A 80 -16.40 22.21 -17.12
CA GLY A 80 -17.22 21.15 -16.54
C GLY A 80 -17.36 21.17 -15.02
N LEU A 81 -16.63 22.01 -14.29
CA LEU A 81 -16.82 22.12 -12.85
C LEU A 81 -18.16 22.79 -12.55
N LEU A 82 -19.03 22.08 -11.86
CA LEU A 82 -20.35 22.56 -11.48
C LEU A 82 -20.40 23.08 -10.05
N ASN A 83 -19.74 22.39 -9.14
CA ASN A 83 -19.68 22.77 -7.76
C ASN A 83 -18.40 22.27 -7.09
N ALA A 84 -17.96 23.00 -6.06
CA ALA A 84 -16.87 22.59 -5.19
C ALA A 84 -17.17 23.09 -3.77
N TYR A 85 -16.92 22.25 -2.79
CA TYR A 85 -17.16 22.62 -1.40
C TYR A 85 -16.23 21.84 -0.47
N VAL A 86 -16.03 22.39 0.71
CA VAL A 86 -15.23 21.75 1.77
C VAL A 86 -16.09 21.60 3.02
N LEU A 87 -16.04 20.41 3.58
CA LEU A 87 -16.69 20.05 4.83
C LEU A 87 -15.64 19.90 5.92
N ASN A 88 -15.97 20.35 7.14
CA ASN A 88 -15.15 20.07 8.32
C ASN A 88 -15.45 18.67 8.91
N VAL A 89 -14.77 18.31 9.98
CA VAL A 89 -14.93 17.01 10.64
C VAL A 89 -16.36 16.76 11.13
N ASP A 90 -17.11 17.80 11.42
CA ASP A 90 -18.51 17.73 11.87
C ASP A 90 -19.49 17.63 10.71
N GLY A 91 -18.98 17.78 9.49
CA GLY A 91 -19.76 17.72 8.25
C GLY A 91 -20.46 19.03 7.89
N GLU A 92 -20.00 20.13 8.42
CA GLU A 92 -20.50 21.45 8.11
C GLU A 92 -19.77 22.02 6.88
N TYR A 93 -20.49 22.66 5.99
CA TYR A 93 -19.91 23.32 4.81
C TYR A 93 -19.13 24.57 5.24
N VAL A 94 -17.83 24.47 5.25
CA VAL A 94 -16.92 25.57 5.62
C VAL A 94 -16.54 26.43 4.43
N ALA A 95 -16.61 25.88 3.24
CA ALA A 95 -16.49 26.58 1.97
C ALA A 95 -17.42 25.93 0.94
N ASP A 96 -18.07 26.73 0.14
CA ASP A 96 -18.94 26.30 -0.96
C ASP A 96 -18.77 27.29 -2.10
N MET A 97 -18.53 26.81 -3.30
CA MET A 97 -18.28 27.62 -4.49
C MET A 97 -19.45 28.57 -4.82
N ARG A 98 -20.66 28.18 -4.45
CA ARG A 98 -21.89 28.94 -4.69
C ARG A 98 -22.47 29.64 -3.45
N ASP A 99 -21.82 29.47 -2.32
CA ASP A 99 -22.28 29.99 -1.01
C ASP A 99 -23.69 29.50 -0.57
N GLU A 100 -24.27 28.50 -1.26
CA GLU A 100 -25.65 28.08 -1.03
C GLU A 100 -25.80 27.29 0.28
N HIS A 101 -24.79 26.57 0.70
CA HIS A 101 -24.84 25.62 1.82
C HIS A 101 -23.95 26.04 3.01
N LEU A 102 -23.28 27.16 2.93
CA LEU A 102 -22.33 27.63 3.94
C LEU A 102 -22.91 27.61 5.34
N GLY A 103 -22.23 26.96 6.29
CA GLY A 103 -22.68 26.83 7.68
C GLY A 103 -23.81 25.83 7.90
N GLN A 104 -24.27 25.11 6.88
CA GLN A 104 -25.20 24.00 7.00
C GLN A 104 -24.45 22.68 7.18
N THR A 105 -25.10 21.71 7.78
CA THR A 105 -24.53 20.35 7.90
C THR A 105 -24.94 19.51 6.69
N ALA A 106 -24.00 18.83 6.11
CA ALA A 106 -24.24 17.95 4.98
C ALA A 106 -25.15 16.77 5.36
N ASN A 107 -25.84 16.21 4.36
CA ASN A 107 -26.71 15.08 4.56
C ASN A 107 -25.99 13.92 5.27
N PRO A 108 -26.54 13.36 6.36
CA PRO A 108 -25.90 12.30 7.14
C PRO A 108 -25.53 11.05 6.35
N GLU A 109 -26.35 10.66 5.37
CA GLU A 109 -26.03 9.50 4.50
C GLU A 109 -24.86 9.78 3.58
N LEU A 110 -24.77 10.99 3.06
CA LEU A 110 -23.70 11.44 2.17
C LEU A 110 -22.38 11.51 2.95
N LEU A 111 -22.44 12.05 4.16
CA LEU A 111 -21.30 12.14 5.07
C LEU A 111 -20.80 10.76 5.49
N ALA A 112 -21.72 9.82 5.76
CA ALA A 112 -21.35 8.46 6.12
C ALA A 112 -20.65 7.72 4.99
N ASN A 113 -20.96 8.05 3.75
CA ASN A 113 -20.27 7.52 2.57
C ASN A 113 -18.88 8.15 2.42
N PHE A 114 -18.78 9.45 2.52
CA PHE A 114 -17.48 10.14 2.43
C PHE A 114 -16.52 9.66 3.52
N ARG A 115 -16.99 9.48 4.73
CA ARG A 115 -16.17 8.99 5.86
C ARG A 115 -15.59 7.60 5.69
N LYS A 116 -16.14 6.77 4.79
CA LYS A 116 -15.57 5.46 4.45
C LYS A 116 -14.38 5.56 3.49
N MET A 117 -14.26 6.66 2.78
CA MET A 117 -13.19 6.86 1.79
C MET A 117 -11.88 7.18 2.50
N LYS A 118 -10.80 6.52 2.12
CA LYS A 118 -9.47 6.65 2.73
C LYS A 118 -8.52 7.49 1.89
N ASP A 119 -8.84 7.70 0.64
CA ASP A 119 -8.07 8.46 -0.34
C ASP A 119 -9.05 9.12 -1.32
N LEU A 120 -8.55 9.89 -2.27
CA LEU A 120 -9.37 10.45 -3.33
C LEU A 120 -10.18 9.34 -4.00
N ASP A 121 -11.47 9.48 -3.98
CA ASP A 121 -12.39 8.61 -4.70
C ASP A 121 -13.23 9.39 -5.70
N MET A 122 -13.62 8.72 -6.78
CA MET A 122 -14.45 9.29 -7.83
C MET A 122 -15.76 8.52 -7.93
N GLU A 123 -16.83 9.18 -7.59
CA GLU A 123 -18.18 8.64 -7.66
C GLU A 123 -18.91 9.20 -8.89
N ARG A 124 -19.58 8.33 -9.63
CA ARG A 124 -20.44 8.73 -10.73
C ARG A 124 -21.89 8.74 -10.27
N ILE A 125 -22.52 9.90 -10.35
CA ILE A 125 -23.90 10.11 -9.91
C ILE A 125 -24.77 10.36 -11.13
N LYS A 126 -25.74 9.47 -11.34
CA LYS A 126 -26.73 9.64 -12.40
C LYS A 126 -27.76 10.69 -12.01
N GLY A 127 -27.90 11.69 -12.84
CA GLY A 127 -28.81 12.81 -12.63
C GLY A 127 -29.14 13.55 -13.93
N SER A 128 -29.43 14.82 -13.82
CA SER A 128 -29.58 15.71 -14.97
C SER A 128 -29.01 17.09 -14.59
N PRO A 129 -27.74 17.35 -14.87
CA PRO A 129 -26.74 16.52 -15.60
C PRO A 129 -26.20 15.32 -14.78
N ASP A 130 -25.63 14.32 -15.45
CA ASP A 130 -24.83 13.27 -14.81
C ASP A 130 -23.54 13.87 -14.25
N LEU A 131 -23.20 13.53 -13.01
CA LEU A 131 -22.12 14.16 -12.29
C LEU A 131 -20.96 13.19 -12.03
N LEU A 132 -19.75 13.69 -12.19
CA LEU A 132 -18.53 13.07 -11.64
C LEU A 132 -18.18 13.81 -10.37
N ARG A 133 -18.33 13.14 -9.23
CA ARG A 133 -17.97 13.68 -7.93
C ARG A 133 -16.63 13.12 -7.50
N PHE A 134 -15.68 14.00 -7.22
CA PHE A 134 -14.41 13.69 -6.61
C PHE A 134 -14.46 14.08 -5.14
N VAL A 135 -14.16 13.13 -4.29
CA VAL A 135 -14.13 13.34 -2.84
C VAL A 135 -12.70 13.14 -2.37
N TYR A 136 -12.13 14.15 -1.80
CA TYR A 136 -10.79 14.13 -1.23
C TYR A 136 -10.85 14.28 0.29
N PRO A 137 -10.59 13.21 1.04
CA PRO A 137 -10.53 13.31 2.49
C PRO A 137 -9.25 14.04 2.91
N ILE A 138 -9.41 15.06 3.73
CA ILE A 138 -8.31 15.90 4.19
C ILE A 138 -7.79 15.34 5.51
N PHE A 139 -6.50 15.01 5.53
CA PHE A 139 -5.84 14.47 6.70
C PHE A 139 -4.69 15.37 7.15
N ILE A 140 -4.45 15.38 8.44
CA ILE A 140 -3.25 15.95 9.03
C ILE A 140 -2.48 14.89 9.80
N THR A 141 -1.17 14.95 9.70
CA THR A 141 -0.31 14.06 10.48
C THR A 141 0.07 14.75 11.80
N TYR A 142 -0.51 14.30 12.89
CA TYR A 142 -0.16 14.76 14.22
C TYR A 142 0.42 13.62 15.05
N LYS A 143 1.67 13.78 15.49
CA LYS A 143 2.41 12.76 16.26
C LYS A 143 2.47 11.38 15.57
N GLY A 144 2.55 11.35 14.24
CA GLY A 144 2.66 10.11 13.47
C GLY A 144 1.32 9.40 13.19
N GLN A 145 0.21 10.01 13.52
CA GLN A 145 -1.13 9.52 13.16
C GLN A 145 -1.81 10.49 12.20
N ASN A 146 -2.43 9.95 11.18
CA ASN A 146 -3.23 10.74 10.26
C ASN A 146 -4.62 10.95 10.84
N LEU A 147 -4.90 12.17 11.25
CA LEU A 147 -6.20 12.61 11.73
C LEU A 147 -6.97 13.21 10.56
N ARG A 148 -8.18 12.76 10.34
CA ARG A 148 -9.07 13.35 9.35
C ARG A 148 -9.67 14.64 9.90
N VAL A 149 -9.56 15.72 9.14
CA VAL A 149 -10.00 17.06 9.53
C VAL A 149 -11.11 17.61 8.66
N GLY A 150 -11.41 16.97 7.54
CA GLY A 150 -12.49 17.37 6.66
C GLY A 150 -12.49 16.61 5.34
N GLU A 151 -13.34 17.06 4.42
CA GLU A 151 -13.43 16.56 3.04
C GLU A 151 -13.56 17.72 2.06
N ALA A 152 -12.80 17.65 0.95
CA ALA A 152 -13.02 18.53 -0.20
C ALA A 152 -13.76 17.75 -1.30
N VAL A 153 -14.81 18.29 -1.82
CA VAL A 153 -15.69 17.66 -2.79
C VAL A 153 -15.81 18.53 -4.02
N PHE A 154 -15.69 17.91 -5.20
CA PHE A 154 -15.78 18.59 -6.50
C PHE A 154 -16.76 17.84 -7.37
N GLU A 155 -17.65 18.55 -7.99
CA GLU A 155 -18.70 18.00 -8.85
C GLU A 155 -18.54 18.57 -10.26
N PHE A 156 -18.32 17.67 -11.19
CA PHE A 156 -18.18 18.00 -12.60
C PHE A 156 -19.34 17.46 -13.43
N ASP A 157 -19.75 18.19 -14.42
CA ASP A 157 -20.67 17.72 -15.46
C ASP A 157 -19.97 16.67 -16.32
N GLU A 158 -20.43 15.42 -16.20
CA GLU A 158 -19.83 14.31 -16.93
C GLU A 158 -19.82 14.56 -18.44
N ALA A 159 -20.87 15.16 -18.99
CA ALA A 159 -20.98 15.42 -20.41
C ALA A 159 -19.92 16.43 -20.88
N GLN A 160 -19.69 17.48 -20.11
CA GLN A 160 -18.67 18.51 -20.46
C GLN A 160 -17.24 17.97 -20.26
N VAL A 161 -17.00 17.19 -19.22
CA VAL A 161 -15.69 16.56 -18.99
C VAL A 161 -15.29 15.68 -20.18
N TYR A 162 -16.28 14.99 -20.81
CA TYR A 162 -16.03 14.11 -21.93
C TYR A 162 -16.32 14.76 -23.30
N GLU A 163 -16.73 16.02 -23.38
CA GLU A 163 -17.01 16.74 -24.63
C GLU A 163 -15.84 16.73 -25.62
N PRO A 164 -14.57 16.94 -25.21
CA PRO A 164 -13.43 16.89 -26.13
C PRO A 164 -13.26 15.56 -26.86
N ILE A 165 -13.80 14.48 -26.28
CA ILE A 165 -13.78 13.14 -26.86
C ILE A 165 -14.74 13.06 -28.05
N GLN A 166 -15.89 13.73 -27.96
CA GLN A 166 -16.89 13.72 -29.04
C GLN A 166 -16.42 14.50 -30.29
N GLU A 167 -15.75 15.64 -30.10
CA GLU A 167 -15.17 16.40 -31.21
C GLU A 167 -14.06 15.63 -31.93
N THR A 168 -13.18 14.98 -31.15
CA THR A 168 -12.11 14.16 -31.71
C THR A 168 -12.67 12.99 -32.51
N ARG A 169 -13.72 12.35 -32.03
CA ARG A 169 -14.40 11.25 -32.68
C ARG A 169 -14.99 11.67 -34.04
N ARG A 170 -15.65 12.82 -34.10
CA ARG A 170 -16.24 13.36 -35.32
C ARG A 170 -15.17 13.67 -36.39
N THR A 171 -14.07 14.23 -35.98
CA THR A 171 -12.95 14.58 -36.89
C THR A 171 -12.31 13.31 -37.47
N VAL A 172 -12.08 12.28 -36.68
CA VAL A 172 -11.52 11.00 -37.12
C VAL A 172 -12.42 10.32 -38.16
N PHE A 173 -13.75 10.33 -37.97
CA PHE A 173 -14.69 9.74 -38.93
C PHE A 173 -14.77 10.52 -40.26
N ILE A 174 -14.70 11.85 -40.25
CA ILE A 174 -14.70 12.67 -41.46
C ILE A 174 -13.44 12.38 -42.28
N VAL A 175 -12.25 12.38 -41.64
CA VAL A 175 -10.99 12.12 -42.32
C VAL A 175 -10.96 10.69 -42.91
N ALA A 176 -11.43 9.70 -42.17
CA ALA A 176 -11.51 8.33 -42.64
C ALA A 176 -12.46 8.19 -43.87
N GLY A 177 -13.59 8.91 -43.86
CA GLY A 177 -14.55 8.95 -44.98
C GLY A 177 -13.97 9.56 -46.26
N ILE A 178 -13.20 10.63 -46.15
CA ILE A 178 -12.52 11.26 -47.31
C ILE A 178 -11.50 10.30 -47.93
N ILE A 179 -10.65 9.67 -47.09
CA ILE A 179 -9.62 8.73 -47.55
C ILE A 179 -10.27 7.57 -48.32
N PHE A 180 -11.39 7.05 -47.78
CA PHE A 180 -12.13 5.97 -48.40
C PHE A 180 -12.75 6.34 -49.77
N GLY A 181 -13.32 7.56 -49.89
CA GLY A 181 -13.86 8.08 -51.13
C GLY A 181 -12.83 8.19 -52.25
N VAL A 182 -11.64 8.73 -51.94
CA VAL A 182 -10.51 8.87 -52.89
C VAL A 182 -10.01 7.47 -53.33
N ALA A 183 -9.93 6.53 -52.43
CA ALA A 183 -9.47 5.17 -52.74
C ALA A 183 -10.42 4.42 -53.72
N ILE A 184 -11.74 4.62 -53.62
CA ILE A 184 -12.71 4.04 -54.52
C ILE A 184 -12.54 4.60 -55.94
N ILE A 185 -12.34 5.91 -56.10
CA ILE A 185 -12.14 6.55 -57.40
C ILE A 185 -10.89 5.99 -58.09
N ILE A 186 -9.79 5.88 -57.35
CA ILE A 186 -8.53 5.33 -57.85
C ILE A 186 -8.71 3.88 -58.29
N ALA A 187 -9.41 3.08 -57.48
CA ALA A 187 -9.66 1.66 -57.80
C ALA A 187 -10.43 1.46 -59.11
N ILE A 188 -11.45 2.28 -59.34
CA ILE A 188 -12.28 2.19 -60.56
C ILE A 188 -11.48 2.63 -61.80
N ALA A 189 -10.73 3.72 -61.72
CA ALA A 189 -9.88 4.23 -62.81
C ALA A 189 -8.82 3.20 -63.22
N THR A 190 -8.13 2.62 -62.23
CA THR A 190 -7.08 1.61 -62.46
C THR A 190 -7.63 0.32 -63.08
N ALA A 191 -8.84 -0.13 -62.65
CA ALA A 191 -9.48 -1.32 -63.19
C ALA A 191 -9.89 -1.22 -64.66
N ILE A 192 -10.25 -0.02 -65.14
CA ILE A 192 -10.63 0.23 -66.55
C ILE A 192 -9.42 0.31 -67.47
N LEU A 193 -8.39 1.04 -67.04
CA LEU A 193 -7.19 1.26 -67.82
C LEU A 193 -6.33 0.00 -67.99
N ILE A 194 -6.31 -0.90 -66.98
CA ILE A 194 -5.40 -2.05 -66.98
C ILE A 194 -6.03 -3.35 -67.61
N THR A 195 -7.36 -3.54 -67.55
CA THR A 195 -7.92 -4.88 -67.84
C THR A 195 -8.10 -5.15 -69.36
N ARG A 196 -8.29 -4.16 -70.18
CA ARG A 196 -8.43 -4.38 -71.65
C ARG A 196 -7.12 -4.75 -72.33
N PRO A 197 -6.03 -4.12 -72.07
CA PRO A 197 -4.73 -4.48 -72.66
C PRO A 197 -4.20 -5.84 -72.21
N ILE A 198 -4.42 -6.21 -70.97
CA ILE A 198 -3.87 -7.46 -70.38
C ILE A 198 -4.41 -8.70 -71.04
N LEU A 199 -5.65 -8.72 -71.53
CA LEU A 199 -6.22 -9.89 -72.16
C LEU A 199 -5.53 -10.24 -73.50
N SER A 200 -5.08 -9.23 -74.23
CA SER A 200 -4.32 -9.48 -75.49
C SER A 200 -2.88 -9.89 -75.28
N LEU A 201 -2.33 -9.47 -74.13
CA LEU A 201 -0.99 -9.89 -73.72
C LEU A 201 -0.94 -11.28 -73.02
N SER A 202 -2.09 -11.76 -72.57
CA SER A 202 -2.21 -13.01 -71.85
C SER A 202 -1.83 -14.24 -72.72
N GLU A 203 -2.11 -14.18 -74.05
CA GLU A 203 -1.73 -15.23 -75.01
C GLU A 203 -0.22 -15.24 -75.28
N GLY A 204 0.38 -14.03 -75.44
CA GLY A 204 1.85 -13.93 -75.61
C GLY A 204 2.61 -14.32 -74.31
N ALA A 205 2.02 -13.97 -73.14
CA ALA A 205 2.59 -14.28 -71.84
C ALA A 205 2.54 -15.80 -71.52
N SER A 206 1.50 -16.48 -72.07
CA SER A 206 1.38 -17.96 -71.93
C SER A 206 2.51 -18.70 -72.63
N ILE A 207 2.97 -18.15 -73.76
CA ILE A 207 4.07 -18.75 -74.51
C ILE A 207 5.41 -18.53 -73.82
N ILE A 208 5.62 -17.32 -73.27
CA ILE A 208 6.80 -16.96 -72.53
C ILE A 208 6.81 -17.67 -71.14
N GLY A 209 5.63 -17.80 -70.52
CA GLY A 209 5.44 -18.51 -69.24
C GLY A 209 5.67 -20.04 -69.31
N SER A 210 5.67 -20.62 -70.50
CA SER A 210 6.04 -22.03 -70.74
C SER A 210 7.56 -22.21 -70.86
N GLY A 211 8.35 -21.17 -70.68
CA GLY A 211 9.82 -21.25 -70.63
C GLY A 211 10.55 -20.77 -71.88
N ASP A 212 9.87 -20.43 -72.95
CA ASP A 212 10.49 -19.93 -74.17
C ASP A 212 10.64 -18.40 -74.08
N LEU A 213 11.72 -17.98 -73.51
CA LEU A 213 12.13 -16.54 -73.41
C LEU A 213 12.68 -16.00 -74.74
N SER A 214 12.68 -16.77 -75.81
CA SER A 214 13.13 -16.32 -77.17
C SER A 214 11.99 -15.75 -77.95
N HIS A 215 10.74 -16.03 -77.59
CA HIS A 215 9.54 -15.49 -78.21
C HIS A 215 9.43 -13.94 -78.08
N ARG A 216 9.15 -13.23 -79.15
CA ARG A 216 8.95 -11.78 -79.14
C ARG A 216 7.54 -11.46 -79.60
N ILE A 217 6.85 -10.67 -78.81
CA ILE A 217 5.53 -10.19 -79.12
C ILE A 217 5.67 -9.02 -80.11
N SER A 218 5.19 -9.21 -81.30
CA SER A 218 5.16 -8.18 -82.32
C SER A 218 3.76 -7.55 -82.43
N ILE A 219 3.54 -6.45 -81.72
CA ILE A 219 2.31 -5.66 -81.83
C ILE A 219 2.67 -4.27 -82.41
N SER A 220 2.07 -3.94 -83.53
CA SER A 220 2.27 -2.64 -84.19
C SER A 220 1.15 -1.70 -83.77
N SER A 221 1.23 -1.15 -82.57
CA SER A 221 0.37 -0.08 -82.09
C SER A 221 1.24 1.03 -81.53
N SER A 222 0.83 2.29 -81.76
CA SER A 222 1.54 3.47 -81.26
C SER A 222 1.03 3.96 -79.92
N ASP A 223 0.14 3.16 -79.25
CA ASP A 223 -0.36 3.42 -77.91
C ASP A 223 0.47 2.69 -76.86
N GLU A 224 0.02 2.77 -75.59
CA GLU A 224 0.67 2.09 -74.44
C GLU A 224 0.76 0.57 -74.61
N ILE A 225 -0.02 -0.02 -75.52
CA ILE A 225 0.00 -1.46 -75.79
C ILE A 225 1.19 -1.78 -76.69
N GLY A 226 1.50 -0.91 -77.68
CA GLY A 226 2.77 -1.00 -78.46
C GLY A 226 4.00 -0.79 -77.55
N GLN A 227 3.94 0.16 -76.63
CA GLN A 227 4.92 0.34 -75.56
C GLN A 227 5.01 -0.88 -74.67
N LEU A 228 3.86 -1.52 -74.40
CA LEU A 228 3.81 -2.69 -73.51
C LEU A 228 4.31 -3.94 -74.18
N ALA A 229 4.10 -4.10 -75.52
CA ALA A 229 4.69 -5.19 -76.25
C ALA A 229 6.23 -5.00 -76.37
N HIS A 230 6.67 -3.76 -76.56
CA HIS A 230 8.09 -3.40 -76.46
C HIS A 230 8.65 -3.60 -75.07
N SER A 231 7.84 -3.25 -74.05
CA SER A 231 8.19 -3.50 -72.65
C SER A 231 8.18 -4.99 -72.29
N PHE A 232 7.32 -5.77 -72.91
CA PHE A 232 7.29 -7.25 -72.72
C PHE A 232 8.52 -7.87 -73.33
N ASN A 233 8.93 -7.42 -74.52
CA ASN A 233 10.20 -7.86 -75.14
C ASN A 233 11.42 -7.41 -74.31
N ASN A 234 11.34 -6.20 -73.72
CA ASN A 234 12.33 -5.73 -72.72
C ASN A 234 12.23 -6.45 -71.41
N MET A 235 11.04 -6.93 -71.01
CA MET A 235 10.84 -7.72 -69.80
C MET A 235 11.45 -9.09 -69.90
N THR A 236 11.45 -9.72 -71.09
CA THR A 236 12.13 -10.99 -71.29
C THR A 236 13.66 -10.82 -71.18
N ALA A 237 14.17 -9.67 -71.57
CA ALA A 237 15.58 -9.32 -71.27
C ALA A 237 15.79 -8.93 -69.81
N ARG A 238 14.79 -8.28 -69.22
CA ARG A 238 14.87 -7.91 -67.80
C ARG A 238 14.59 -9.09 -66.82
N ILE A 239 13.95 -10.18 -67.31
CA ILE A 239 13.77 -11.39 -66.47
C ILE A 239 15.11 -11.99 -66.15
N GLN A 240 16.07 -11.97 -67.06
CA GLN A 240 17.43 -12.33 -66.81
C GLN A 240 18.10 -11.43 -65.78
N ASP A 241 17.96 -10.10 -65.96
CA ASP A 241 18.41 -9.11 -64.94
C ASP A 241 17.60 -9.24 -63.60
N PHE A 242 16.32 -9.58 -63.71
CA PHE A 242 15.48 -9.73 -62.50
C PHE A 242 15.80 -10.98 -61.70
N THR A 243 16.17 -12.10 -62.35
CA THR A 243 16.62 -13.31 -61.66
C THR A 243 17.90 -13.02 -60.88
N GLN A 244 18.83 -12.26 -61.53
CA GLN A 244 20.03 -11.82 -60.87
C GLN A 244 19.76 -10.85 -59.72
N ASN A 245 18.87 -9.87 -59.94
CA ASN A 245 18.43 -8.95 -58.90
C ASN A 245 17.60 -9.62 -57.77
N LEU A 246 16.93 -10.74 -58.09
CA LEU A 246 16.20 -11.50 -57.09
C LEU A 246 17.18 -12.32 -56.19
N GLU A 247 18.22 -12.88 -56.82
CA GLU A 247 19.31 -13.52 -56.10
C GLU A 247 20.01 -12.52 -55.17
N ASP A 248 20.35 -11.33 -55.67
CA ASP A 248 20.94 -10.26 -54.87
C ASP A 248 19.98 -9.79 -53.72
N LYS A 249 18.66 -9.68 -54.02
CA LYS A 249 17.67 -9.32 -53.02
C LYS A 249 17.39 -10.39 -51.99
N VAL A 250 17.45 -11.67 -52.37
CA VAL A 250 17.40 -12.80 -51.46
C VAL A 250 18.64 -12.84 -50.59
N GLU A 251 19.84 -12.62 -51.19
CA GLU A 251 21.08 -12.51 -50.43
C GLU A 251 21.01 -11.32 -49.43
N GLN A 252 20.52 -10.16 -49.88
CA GLN A 252 20.33 -8.99 -48.99
C GLN A 252 19.33 -9.28 -47.85
N ARG A 253 18.16 -9.87 -48.17
CA ARG A 253 17.18 -10.27 -47.18
C ARG A 253 17.68 -11.36 -46.23
N THR A 254 18.47 -12.27 -46.75
CA THR A 254 19.12 -13.32 -45.93
C THR A 254 20.14 -12.68 -44.99
N LYS A 255 20.86 -11.64 -45.48
CA LYS A 255 21.79 -10.88 -44.66
C LYS A 255 21.06 -10.07 -43.58
N GLU A 256 19.99 -9.33 -43.95
CA GLU A 256 19.14 -8.58 -43.01
C GLU A 256 18.52 -9.53 -41.97
N LEU A 257 18.06 -10.71 -42.37
CA LEU A 257 17.52 -11.73 -41.47
C LEU A 257 18.60 -12.26 -40.50
N ASN A 258 19.81 -12.51 -41.02
CA ASN A 258 20.92 -12.95 -40.19
C ASN A 258 21.37 -11.89 -39.21
N GLU A 259 21.46 -10.62 -39.64
CA GLU A 259 21.75 -9.47 -38.77
C GLU A 259 20.66 -9.31 -37.70
N THR A 260 19.38 -9.49 -38.06
CA THR A 260 18.28 -9.45 -37.09
C THR A 260 18.34 -10.64 -36.12
N LEU A 261 18.66 -11.84 -36.62
CA LEU A 261 18.87 -13.04 -35.80
C LEU A 261 20.04 -12.86 -34.82
N GLU A 262 21.15 -12.28 -35.30
CA GLU A 262 22.29 -11.95 -34.46
C GLU A 262 21.93 -10.95 -33.36
N GLN A 263 21.14 -9.89 -33.71
CA GLN A 263 20.64 -8.91 -32.74
C GLN A 263 19.72 -9.57 -31.71
N VAL A 264 18.77 -10.41 -32.15
CA VAL A 264 17.88 -11.16 -31.25
C VAL A 264 18.66 -12.12 -30.36
N GLN A 265 19.67 -12.83 -30.92
CA GLN A 265 20.55 -13.68 -30.15
C GLN A 265 21.40 -12.90 -29.15
N ALA A 266 21.93 -11.75 -29.55
CA ALA A 266 22.68 -10.85 -28.65
C ALA A 266 21.81 -10.33 -27.52
N LEU A 267 20.58 -9.88 -27.82
CA LEU A 267 19.60 -9.47 -26.80
C LEU A 267 19.22 -10.61 -25.86
N LYS A 268 19.03 -11.82 -26.40
CA LYS A 268 18.75 -12.99 -25.58
C LYS A 268 19.93 -13.33 -24.66
N VAL A 269 21.17 -13.29 -25.19
CA VAL A 269 22.38 -13.52 -24.37
C VAL A 269 22.51 -12.45 -23.28
N GLN A 270 22.18 -11.19 -23.59
CA GLN A 270 22.17 -10.11 -22.60
C GLN A 270 21.08 -10.39 -21.54
N GLN A 271 19.86 -10.70 -21.95
CA GLN A 271 18.76 -11.02 -21.05
C GLN A 271 19.08 -12.21 -20.15
N ASP A 272 19.64 -13.29 -20.74
CA ASP A 272 20.06 -14.47 -19.96
C ASP A 272 21.22 -14.13 -19.00
N GLY A 273 22.06 -13.16 -19.37
CA GLY A 273 23.09 -12.58 -18.50
C GLY A 273 22.50 -11.82 -17.31
N ASP A 274 21.49 -10.99 -17.55
CA ASP A 274 20.78 -10.24 -16.51
C ASP A 274 20.03 -11.18 -15.55
N TYR A 275 19.40 -12.22 -16.10
CA TYR A 275 18.79 -13.31 -15.32
C TYR A 275 19.81 -14.04 -14.46
N PHE A 276 20.97 -14.35 -15.04
CA PHE A 276 22.03 -15.03 -14.31
C PHE A 276 22.56 -14.19 -13.16
N LEU A 277 22.84 -12.90 -13.38
CA LEU A 277 23.27 -11.99 -12.32
C LEU A 277 22.24 -11.88 -11.19
N THR A 278 20.96 -11.74 -11.53
CA THR A 278 19.88 -11.68 -10.54
C THR A 278 19.78 -12.99 -9.75
N SER A 279 19.88 -14.13 -10.42
CA SER A 279 19.84 -15.44 -9.74
C SER A 279 21.04 -15.66 -8.83
N LEU A 280 22.23 -15.15 -9.20
CA LEU A 280 23.42 -15.19 -8.35
C LEU A 280 23.27 -14.36 -7.08
N LEU A 281 22.53 -13.26 -7.13
CA LEU A 281 22.24 -12.41 -5.96
C LEU A 281 21.15 -13.03 -5.07
N ALA A 282 20.13 -13.63 -5.67
CA ALA A 282 19.00 -14.20 -4.95
C ALA A 282 19.33 -15.54 -4.25
N ARG A 283 20.04 -16.45 -4.92
CA ARG A 283 20.36 -17.79 -4.38
C ARG A 283 21.03 -17.81 -3.01
N PRO A 284 22.05 -16.97 -2.70
CA PRO A 284 22.68 -16.98 -1.39
C PRO A 284 21.77 -16.54 -0.25
N LEU A 285 20.64 -15.90 -0.56
CA LEU A 285 19.64 -15.46 0.40
C LEU A 285 18.64 -16.57 0.76
N GLN A 286 18.44 -17.53 -0.16
CA GLN A 286 17.60 -18.71 0.02
C GLN A 286 18.44 -19.82 0.67
N THR A 287 18.38 -19.92 1.98
CA THR A 287 19.24 -20.86 2.71
C THR A 287 18.50 -21.58 3.81
N ASN A 288 18.82 -22.84 3.96
CA ASN A 288 18.48 -23.60 5.17
C ASN A 288 19.67 -23.56 6.13
N LYS A 289 19.54 -22.73 7.17
CA LYS A 289 20.53 -22.58 8.25
C LYS A 289 19.98 -23.09 9.58
N ASN A 290 18.89 -23.82 9.54
CA ASN A 290 18.36 -24.46 10.73
C ASN A 290 19.40 -25.41 11.35
N ARG A 291 19.61 -25.28 12.67
CA ARG A 291 20.55 -26.08 13.46
C ARG A 291 19.86 -26.78 14.63
N SER A 292 18.55 -26.80 14.60
CA SER A 292 17.76 -27.46 15.65
C SER A 292 18.01 -28.97 15.64
N ASN A 293 18.07 -29.55 16.84
CA ASN A 293 18.07 -31.01 17.00
C ASN A 293 16.64 -31.57 17.06
N PHE A 294 15.63 -30.71 17.25
CA PHE A 294 14.23 -31.09 17.47
C PHE A 294 13.36 -30.82 16.25
N ILE A 295 13.79 -29.90 15.39
CA ILE A 295 13.05 -29.48 14.21
C ILE A 295 13.90 -29.71 12.99
N SER A 296 13.42 -30.54 12.09
CA SER A 296 14.01 -30.67 10.76
C SER A 296 13.28 -29.72 9.79
N SER A 297 14.02 -29.05 8.95
CA SER A 297 13.46 -28.21 7.90
C SER A 297 14.14 -28.50 6.57
N GLU A 298 13.35 -28.50 5.52
CA GLU A 298 13.80 -28.65 4.15
C GLU A 298 12.88 -27.84 3.23
N PHE A 299 13.39 -27.41 2.09
CA PHE A 299 12.57 -26.79 1.06
C PHE A 299 13.04 -27.14 -0.32
N VAL A 300 12.12 -27.08 -1.26
CA VAL A 300 12.36 -27.23 -2.69
C VAL A 300 11.74 -26.05 -3.41
N ILE A 301 12.44 -25.52 -4.39
CA ILE A 301 11.97 -24.42 -5.23
C ILE A 301 12.22 -24.80 -6.67
N GLU A 302 11.22 -24.69 -7.51
CA GLU A 302 11.34 -24.79 -8.94
C GLU A 302 10.77 -23.55 -9.60
N GLN A 303 11.64 -22.76 -10.20
CA GLN A 303 11.25 -21.60 -10.94
C GLN A 303 10.87 -22.00 -12.38
N LYS A 304 9.73 -21.49 -12.84
CA LYS A 304 9.21 -21.81 -14.19
C LYS A 304 10.11 -21.30 -15.30
N LYS A 305 10.71 -20.14 -15.12
CA LYS A 305 11.61 -19.56 -16.12
C LYS A 305 13.00 -20.16 -16.00
N LYS A 306 13.30 -21.11 -16.89
CA LYS A 306 14.65 -21.70 -17.05
C LYS A 306 15.40 -20.99 -18.15
N PHE A 307 16.70 -20.80 -17.96
CA PHE A 307 17.59 -20.15 -18.92
C PHE A 307 18.99 -20.72 -18.81
N SER A 308 19.76 -20.56 -19.92
CA SER A 308 21.16 -21.01 -19.98
C SER A 308 22.05 -19.80 -20.26
N PHE A 309 23.02 -19.57 -19.39
CA PHE A 309 24.03 -18.55 -19.61
C PHE A 309 25.42 -19.15 -19.59
N ARG A 310 26.11 -19.12 -20.74
CA ARG A 310 27.39 -19.75 -20.97
C ARG A 310 27.30 -21.27 -20.72
N LYS A 311 27.96 -21.77 -19.66
CA LYS A 311 27.95 -23.17 -19.23
C LYS A 311 27.04 -23.51 -18.07
N TRP A 312 26.25 -22.54 -17.64
CA TRP A 312 25.39 -22.63 -16.45
C TRP A 312 23.94 -22.66 -16.86
N ASP A 313 23.25 -23.72 -16.49
CA ASP A 313 21.81 -23.78 -16.51
C ASP A 313 21.29 -23.27 -15.16
N SER A 314 20.33 -22.39 -15.21
CA SER A 314 19.74 -21.75 -14.01
C SER A 314 18.27 -21.45 -14.23
N GLU A 315 17.63 -21.05 -13.17
CA GLU A 315 16.23 -20.65 -13.16
C GLU A 315 16.05 -19.35 -12.38
N ILE A 316 14.98 -18.62 -12.65
CA ILE A 316 14.65 -17.33 -12.04
C ILE A 316 13.14 -17.17 -11.92
N GLY A 317 12.67 -16.71 -10.77
CA GLY A 317 11.26 -16.45 -10.45
C GLY A 317 11.07 -15.74 -9.13
N GLY A 318 9.81 -15.68 -8.68
CA GLY A 318 9.39 -14.94 -7.50
C GLY A 318 9.43 -15.70 -6.19
N ASP A 319 9.52 -17.04 -6.25
CA ASP A 319 9.44 -17.89 -5.07
C ASP A 319 10.69 -17.81 -4.20
N TYR A 320 10.46 -17.71 -2.91
CA TYR A 320 11.50 -17.54 -1.91
C TYR A 320 11.25 -18.39 -0.67
N CYS A 321 12.26 -19.13 -0.23
CA CYS A 321 12.24 -19.90 1.02
C CYS A 321 13.51 -19.64 1.84
N ILE A 322 13.33 -19.55 3.15
CA ILE A 322 14.46 -19.54 4.09
C ILE A 322 14.06 -20.19 5.40
N THR A 323 15.00 -20.90 6.02
CA THR A 323 14.90 -21.35 7.40
C THR A 323 16.19 -21.05 8.13
N ASP A 324 16.07 -20.69 9.39
CA ASP A 324 17.20 -20.36 10.25
C ASP A 324 16.85 -20.62 11.72
N THR A 325 17.83 -20.51 12.61
CA THR A 325 17.62 -20.57 14.06
C THR A 325 17.96 -19.23 14.68
N ILE A 326 17.06 -18.68 15.48
CA ILE A 326 17.27 -17.47 16.28
C ILE A 326 17.01 -17.74 17.77
N ARG A 327 17.49 -16.83 18.61
CA ARG A 327 17.25 -16.91 20.06
C ARG A 327 16.45 -15.70 20.52
N LEU A 328 15.27 -15.94 21.07
CA LEU A 328 14.39 -14.92 21.65
C LEU A 328 14.08 -15.29 23.09
N ASP A 329 14.14 -14.33 23.99
CA ASP A 329 13.88 -14.51 25.44
C ASP A 329 14.55 -15.77 26.04
N GLY A 330 15.81 -15.99 25.65
CA GLY A 330 16.60 -17.11 26.14
C GLY A 330 16.32 -18.46 25.50
N ARG A 331 15.30 -18.59 24.62
CA ARG A 331 14.88 -19.81 23.91
C ARG A 331 15.28 -19.83 22.45
N ASN A 332 15.50 -21.02 21.92
CA ASN A 332 15.79 -21.21 20.51
C ASN A 332 14.49 -21.42 19.72
N TYR A 333 14.40 -20.74 18.60
CA TYR A 333 13.30 -20.84 17.65
C TYR A 333 13.83 -21.17 16.27
N THR A 334 13.23 -22.15 15.62
CA THR A 334 13.40 -22.33 14.18
C THR A 334 12.48 -21.35 13.46
N VAL A 335 13.11 -20.45 12.69
CA VAL A 335 12.42 -19.48 11.83
C VAL A 335 12.17 -20.09 10.48
N PHE A 336 11.03 -19.82 9.89
CA PHE A 336 10.72 -20.19 8.52
C PHE A 336 9.99 -19.07 7.80
N LEU A 337 10.22 -19.00 6.49
CA LEU A 337 9.49 -18.14 5.59
C LEU A 337 9.40 -18.80 4.23
N ASN A 338 8.18 -18.83 3.67
CA ASN A 338 7.88 -19.16 2.29
C ASN A 338 7.10 -18.00 1.69
N ALA A 339 7.49 -17.52 0.54
CA ALA A 339 6.90 -16.34 -0.08
C ALA A 339 6.95 -16.43 -1.60
N ASP A 340 6.02 -15.73 -2.23
CA ASP A 340 5.95 -15.56 -3.68
C ASP A 340 5.74 -14.09 -4.05
N ALA A 341 6.64 -13.57 -4.86
CA ALA A 341 6.63 -12.19 -5.35
C ALA A 341 5.82 -12.08 -6.64
N MET A 342 4.88 -11.14 -6.66
CA MET A 342 4.10 -10.85 -7.85
C MET A 342 4.99 -10.45 -9.02
N GLY A 343 4.73 -11.04 -10.19
CA GLY A 343 5.44 -10.76 -11.43
C GLY A 343 6.32 -11.92 -11.86
N LYS A 344 6.51 -12.05 -13.19
CA LYS A 344 7.23 -13.18 -13.77
C LYS A 344 8.70 -12.89 -13.98
N SER A 345 9.52 -13.93 -13.86
CA SER A 345 10.96 -13.87 -14.14
C SER A 345 11.71 -12.81 -13.32
N ILE A 346 12.28 -11.79 -13.98
CA ILE A 346 13.12 -10.77 -13.33
C ILE A 346 12.37 -9.89 -12.34
N GLN A 347 11.08 -9.61 -12.59
CA GLN A 347 10.27 -8.78 -11.71
C GLN A 347 10.02 -9.52 -10.39
N GLY A 348 9.55 -10.77 -10.45
CA GLY A 348 9.37 -11.59 -9.26
C GLY A 348 10.68 -11.81 -8.51
N ALA A 349 11.77 -12.12 -9.24
CA ALA A 349 13.09 -12.27 -8.63
C ALA A 349 13.59 -10.98 -7.94
N GLY A 350 13.23 -9.81 -8.45
CA GLY A 350 13.50 -8.53 -7.81
C GLY A 350 12.80 -8.41 -6.45
N GLY A 351 11.52 -8.77 -6.38
CA GLY A 351 10.76 -8.82 -5.12
C GLY A 351 11.35 -9.83 -4.13
N ALA A 352 11.65 -11.04 -4.60
CA ALA A 352 12.30 -12.08 -3.80
C ALA A 352 13.68 -11.64 -3.25
N LEU A 353 14.46 -10.92 -4.06
CA LEU A 353 15.76 -10.37 -3.63
C LEU A 353 15.60 -9.33 -2.53
N VAL A 354 14.66 -8.40 -2.67
CA VAL A 354 14.39 -7.37 -1.65
C VAL A 354 13.90 -8.01 -0.36
N LEU A 355 12.94 -8.93 -0.44
CA LEU A 355 12.47 -9.68 0.74
C LEU A 355 13.63 -10.42 1.40
N GLY A 356 14.39 -11.15 0.61
CA GLY A 356 15.51 -11.96 1.10
C GLY A 356 16.57 -11.12 1.80
N ALA A 357 16.92 -9.96 1.24
CA ALA A 357 17.89 -9.05 1.85
C ALA A 357 17.36 -8.45 3.16
N ALA A 358 16.11 -7.97 3.18
CA ALA A 358 15.47 -7.39 4.35
C ALA A 358 15.31 -8.44 5.47
N PHE A 359 14.77 -9.60 5.14
CA PHE A 359 14.54 -10.65 6.12
C PHE A 359 15.85 -11.21 6.72
N ASN A 360 16.88 -11.44 5.88
CA ASN A 360 18.20 -11.84 6.40
C ASN A 360 18.82 -10.79 7.32
N ALA A 361 18.62 -9.48 7.03
CA ALA A 361 19.05 -8.42 7.93
C ALA A 361 18.35 -8.50 9.29
N THR A 362 17.04 -8.74 9.32
CA THR A 362 16.28 -8.96 10.56
C THR A 362 16.77 -10.18 11.34
N LEU A 363 17.05 -11.31 10.64
CA LEU A 363 17.62 -12.49 11.28
C LEU A 363 19.00 -12.24 11.90
N ILE A 364 19.85 -11.49 11.21
CA ILE A 364 21.17 -11.10 11.74
C ILE A 364 21.01 -10.23 12.98
N GLN A 365 20.10 -9.26 12.97
CA GLN A 365 19.84 -8.40 14.14
C GLN A 365 19.35 -9.22 15.33
N ALA A 366 18.42 -10.17 15.12
CA ALA A 366 17.96 -11.09 16.17
C ALA A 366 19.11 -11.90 16.77
N LYS A 367 20.02 -12.42 15.93
CA LYS A 367 21.20 -13.19 16.39
C LYS A 367 22.24 -12.37 17.15
N LEU A 368 22.36 -11.08 16.84
CA LEU A 368 23.29 -10.19 17.52
C LEU A 368 22.80 -9.74 18.91
N GLY A 369 21.59 -10.10 19.31
CA GLY A 369 21.06 -9.83 20.65
C GLY A 369 20.92 -8.33 20.98
N LYS A 370 20.81 -7.47 19.96
CA LYS A 370 20.70 -6.01 20.16
C LYS A 370 19.34 -5.54 20.67
N SER A 371 18.34 -6.43 20.72
CA SER A 371 17.04 -6.13 21.30
C SER A 371 16.98 -6.63 22.73
N SER A 372 16.44 -5.82 23.64
CA SER A 372 15.89 -6.25 24.92
C SER A 372 14.97 -7.47 24.72
N ILE A 373 14.65 -8.18 25.79
CA ILE A 373 13.76 -9.34 25.81
C ILE A 373 12.66 -9.20 24.74
N GLN A 374 12.74 -10.04 23.70
CA GLN A 374 11.79 -9.98 22.57
C GLN A 374 11.04 -11.30 22.51
N TYR A 375 9.73 -11.23 22.64
CA TYR A 375 8.85 -12.40 22.54
C TYR A 375 8.55 -12.74 21.06
N PRO A 376 8.24 -14.03 20.74
CA PRO A 376 8.02 -14.47 19.36
C PRO A 376 6.89 -13.71 18.66
N GLU A 377 5.79 -13.44 19.34
CA GLU A 377 4.66 -12.68 18.77
C GLU A 377 5.06 -11.26 18.39
N ILE A 378 5.83 -10.63 19.26
CA ILE A 378 6.32 -9.24 19.05
C ILE A 378 7.33 -9.22 17.90
N TRP A 379 8.25 -10.19 17.87
CA TRP A 379 9.23 -10.30 16.78
C TRP A 379 8.55 -10.48 15.42
N LEU A 380 7.54 -11.34 15.32
CA LEU A 380 6.77 -11.54 14.09
C LEU A 380 6.04 -10.27 13.66
N ARG A 381 5.37 -9.59 14.59
CA ARG A 381 4.69 -8.32 14.33
C ARG A 381 5.66 -7.27 13.79
N ASP A 382 6.79 -7.08 14.47
CA ASP A 382 7.75 -6.04 14.11
C ASP A 382 8.42 -6.38 12.77
N THR A 383 8.78 -7.66 12.54
CA THR A 383 9.30 -8.12 11.25
C THR A 383 8.30 -7.90 10.13
N TYR A 384 7.02 -8.24 10.36
CA TYR A 384 5.97 -7.96 9.37
C TYR A 384 5.87 -6.47 9.05
N ARG A 385 5.86 -5.60 10.07
CA ARG A 385 5.79 -4.14 9.86
C ARG A 385 6.96 -3.60 9.07
N ASP A 386 8.17 -4.07 9.37
CA ASP A 386 9.37 -3.66 8.64
C ASP A 386 9.30 -4.06 7.17
N LEU A 387 8.88 -5.30 6.89
CA LEU A 387 8.68 -5.80 5.53
C LEU A 387 7.56 -5.05 4.82
N GLN A 388 6.42 -4.84 5.49
CA GLN A 388 5.28 -4.10 4.95
C GLN A 388 5.68 -2.68 4.54
N ASN A 389 6.41 -1.96 5.39
CA ASN A 389 6.90 -0.63 5.07
C ASN A 389 7.79 -0.59 3.82
N ILE A 390 8.65 -1.62 3.65
CA ILE A 390 9.49 -1.75 2.47
C ILE A 390 8.61 -1.96 1.23
N PHE A 391 7.65 -2.90 1.28
CA PHE A 391 6.83 -3.22 0.12
C PHE A 391 5.78 -2.16 -0.23
N VAL A 392 5.24 -1.43 0.74
CA VAL A 392 4.38 -0.27 0.51
C VAL A 392 5.13 0.84 -0.27
N SER A 393 6.46 0.97 -0.08
CA SER A 393 7.25 1.97 -0.79
C SER A 393 7.33 1.73 -2.31
N PHE A 394 6.95 0.55 -2.80
CA PHE A 394 6.84 0.25 -4.24
C PHE A 394 5.56 0.78 -4.89
N ASP A 395 4.70 1.47 -4.13
CA ASP A 395 3.49 2.16 -4.64
C ASP A 395 2.61 1.28 -5.55
N GLY A 396 2.38 0.03 -5.10
CA GLY A 396 1.53 -0.94 -5.80
C GLY A 396 2.17 -1.64 -7.01
N THR A 397 3.43 -1.39 -7.31
CA THR A 397 4.12 -2.07 -8.41
C THR A 397 4.68 -3.44 -8.03
N MET A 398 4.74 -3.74 -6.74
CA MET A 398 5.24 -5.01 -6.20
C MET A 398 4.42 -5.41 -4.97
N TYR A 399 3.77 -6.56 -5.05
CA TYR A 399 3.12 -7.22 -3.93
C TYR A 399 3.76 -8.58 -3.69
N MET A 400 3.64 -9.09 -2.46
CA MET A 400 4.17 -10.39 -2.12
C MET A 400 3.22 -11.14 -1.19
N SER A 401 2.87 -12.36 -1.55
CA SER A 401 2.25 -13.30 -0.63
C SER A 401 3.33 -13.98 0.20
N MET A 402 3.09 -14.19 1.49
CA MET A 402 4.05 -14.92 2.32
C MET A 402 3.38 -15.58 3.52
N VAL A 403 3.99 -16.66 3.95
CA VAL A 403 3.83 -17.20 5.30
C VAL A 403 5.17 -17.18 6.01
N MET A 404 5.23 -16.60 7.20
CA MET A 404 6.41 -16.62 8.04
C MET A 404 6.06 -17.06 9.46
N GLY A 405 6.97 -17.75 10.11
CA GLY A 405 6.73 -18.20 11.47
C GLY A 405 7.97 -18.61 12.24
N LEU A 406 7.69 -18.94 13.49
CA LEU A 406 8.64 -19.37 14.48
C LEU A 406 8.13 -20.65 15.14
N VAL A 407 8.98 -21.64 15.30
CA VAL A 407 8.67 -22.83 16.10
C VAL A 407 9.62 -22.92 17.29
N ASP A 408 9.07 -22.92 18.50
CA ASP A 408 9.83 -23.15 19.73
C ASP A 408 10.40 -24.55 19.70
N GLU A 409 11.73 -24.68 19.77
CA GLU A 409 12.39 -25.98 19.63
C GLU A 409 12.11 -26.95 20.82
N GLU A 410 11.87 -26.42 22.01
CA GLU A 410 11.60 -27.23 23.19
C GLU A 410 10.16 -27.72 23.23
N THR A 411 9.21 -26.79 23.02
CA THR A 411 7.77 -27.07 23.20
C THR A 411 7.08 -27.52 21.92
N GLY A 412 7.64 -27.22 20.74
CA GLY A 412 6.97 -27.44 19.47
C GLY A 412 5.83 -26.43 19.23
N PHE A 413 5.75 -25.35 19.99
CA PHE A 413 4.72 -24.36 19.79
C PHE A 413 5.10 -23.44 18.61
N MET A 414 4.22 -23.38 17.62
CA MET A 414 4.40 -22.61 16.39
C MET A 414 3.61 -21.30 16.46
N TYR A 415 4.26 -20.23 16.06
CA TYR A 415 3.68 -18.91 15.83
C TYR A 415 3.86 -18.55 14.38
N PHE A 416 2.83 -18.05 13.73
CA PHE A 416 2.97 -17.69 12.32
C PHE A 416 2.01 -16.58 11.88
N ILE A 417 2.34 -15.95 10.77
CA ILE A 417 1.55 -14.95 10.07
C ILE A 417 1.44 -15.40 8.62
N ASN A 418 0.24 -15.39 8.06
CA ASN A 418 -0.02 -15.66 6.66
C ASN A 418 -0.60 -14.42 5.97
N CYS A 419 0.10 -13.92 4.95
CA CYS A 419 -0.24 -12.74 4.18
C CYS A 419 -0.74 -13.14 2.78
N GLU A 420 -1.99 -13.57 2.69
CA GLU A 420 -2.64 -14.00 1.44
C GLU A 420 -1.78 -15.01 0.66
N HIS A 421 -1.11 -15.89 1.40
CA HIS A 421 -0.36 -17.03 0.88
C HIS A 421 -1.22 -18.29 1.00
N PRO A 422 -1.05 -19.30 0.15
CA PRO A 422 -1.84 -20.54 0.25
C PRO A 422 -1.81 -21.12 1.65
N PHE A 423 -2.93 -21.69 2.10
CA PHE A 423 -3.10 -22.22 3.46
C PHE A 423 -1.99 -23.18 3.87
N THR A 424 -1.49 -23.03 5.06
CA THR A 424 -0.48 -23.91 5.64
C THR A 424 -1.08 -25.30 5.90
N VAL A 425 -0.38 -26.35 5.51
CA VAL A 425 -0.83 -27.73 5.66
C VAL A 425 -0.17 -28.39 6.84
N LEU A 426 -0.97 -29.00 7.71
CA LEU A 426 -0.54 -29.95 8.73
C LEU A 426 -0.69 -31.38 8.20
N TYR A 427 0.40 -32.14 8.21
CA TYR A 427 0.35 -33.57 8.04
C TYR A 427 0.63 -34.28 9.36
N ARG A 428 -0.39 -34.99 9.86
CA ARG A 428 -0.38 -35.66 11.15
C ARG A 428 -0.95 -37.07 11.01
N ARG A 429 -0.19 -38.07 11.38
CA ARG A 429 -0.64 -39.49 11.41
C ARG A 429 -1.25 -39.99 10.11
N GLY A 430 -0.70 -39.55 8.97
CA GLY A 430 -1.16 -39.99 7.65
C GLY A 430 -2.30 -39.15 7.06
N GLN A 431 -2.75 -38.09 7.72
CA GLN A 431 -3.80 -37.20 7.27
C GLN A 431 -3.27 -35.77 7.10
N ALA A 432 -3.70 -35.12 6.04
CA ALA A 432 -3.40 -33.72 5.77
C ALA A 432 -4.63 -32.83 5.99
N SER A 433 -4.42 -31.68 6.60
CA SER A 433 -5.47 -30.66 6.81
C SER A 433 -4.88 -29.26 6.73
N PHE A 434 -5.70 -28.30 6.41
CA PHE A 434 -5.30 -26.89 6.52
C PHE A 434 -5.32 -26.45 7.99
N LEU A 435 -4.37 -25.57 8.34
CA LEU A 435 -4.32 -24.96 9.67
C LEU A 435 -5.17 -23.70 9.77
N GLU A 436 -5.34 -22.99 8.66
CA GLU A 436 -6.16 -21.80 8.59
C GLU A 436 -7.53 -22.10 7.98
N GLU A 437 -8.56 -21.41 8.47
CA GLU A 437 -9.90 -21.41 7.88
C GLU A 437 -10.11 -20.18 6.99
N GLU A 438 -9.47 -19.05 7.35
CA GLU A 438 -9.55 -17.77 6.63
C GLU A 438 -8.20 -17.06 6.66
N LEU A 439 -7.96 -16.24 5.62
CA LEU A 439 -6.81 -15.35 5.52
C LEU A 439 -7.22 -13.93 5.94
N GLU A 440 -6.64 -13.45 7.01
CA GLU A 440 -6.97 -12.14 7.59
C GLU A 440 -6.16 -11.00 6.99
N LEU A 441 -4.89 -11.28 6.65
CA LEU A 441 -3.96 -10.29 6.11
C LEU A 441 -3.85 -10.39 4.60
N ARG A 442 -3.79 -9.22 3.96
CA ARG A 442 -3.54 -9.10 2.52
C ARG A 442 -2.04 -9.24 2.23
N LYS A 443 -1.71 -9.36 0.94
CA LYS A 443 -0.31 -9.40 0.47
C LYS A 443 0.50 -8.22 1.01
N LEU A 444 1.78 -8.43 1.26
CA LEU A 444 2.72 -7.33 1.57
C LEU A 444 2.69 -6.28 0.46
N GLY A 445 2.74 -5.01 0.85
CA GLY A 445 2.65 -3.88 -0.04
C GLY A 445 1.25 -3.28 -0.17
N VAL A 446 0.20 -3.94 0.35
CA VAL A 446 -1.15 -3.39 0.42
C VAL A 446 -1.24 -2.41 1.59
N PRO A 447 -1.51 -1.11 1.36
CA PRO A 447 -1.54 -0.12 2.44
C PRO A 447 -2.68 -0.36 3.44
N GLY A 448 -2.46 -0.01 4.71
CA GLY A 448 -3.49 0.00 5.76
C GLY A 448 -3.73 -1.35 6.45
N GLU A 449 -2.89 -2.35 6.20
CA GLU A 449 -3.01 -3.68 6.84
C GLU A 449 -2.24 -3.78 8.18
N GLU A 450 -1.45 -2.77 8.55
CA GLU A 450 -0.56 -2.80 9.72
C GLU A 450 -1.30 -2.89 11.06
N GLU A 451 -2.57 -2.43 11.11
CA GLU A 451 -3.40 -2.46 12.32
C GLU A 451 -4.15 -3.80 12.51
N LYS A 452 -4.20 -4.64 11.46
CA LYS A 452 -4.94 -5.91 11.47
C LYS A 452 -4.09 -7.12 11.85
N ILE A 453 -2.84 -6.91 12.25
CA ILE A 453 -1.90 -8.01 12.52
C ILE A 453 -2.43 -8.87 13.64
N SER A 454 -2.66 -10.15 13.33
CA SER A 454 -2.83 -11.22 14.30
C SER A 454 -1.76 -12.28 14.09
N VAL A 455 -1.27 -12.87 15.17
CA VAL A 455 -0.31 -13.98 15.16
C VAL A 455 -1.06 -15.25 15.45
N LYS A 456 -1.17 -16.10 14.44
CA LYS A 456 -1.74 -17.44 14.61
C LYS A 456 -0.77 -18.33 15.39
N SER A 457 -1.30 -19.24 16.15
CA SER A 457 -0.48 -20.16 16.93
C SER A 457 -1.04 -21.58 16.88
N PHE A 458 -0.14 -22.56 16.92
CA PHE A 458 -0.49 -23.96 16.83
C PHE A 458 0.47 -24.82 17.64
N GLN A 459 -0.05 -25.84 18.34
CA GLN A 459 0.78 -26.82 19.07
C GLN A 459 1.09 -28.01 18.17
N LEU A 460 2.37 -28.21 17.89
CA LEU A 460 2.85 -29.40 17.19
C LEU A 460 3.02 -30.59 18.17
N ASP A 461 2.53 -31.74 17.76
CA ASP A 461 2.84 -33.03 18.37
C ASP A 461 4.13 -33.60 17.76
N ALA A 462 4.81 -34.50 18.49
CA ALA A 462 5.97 -35.21 17.96
C ALA A 462 5.59 -36.02 16.70
N GLY A 463 6.30 -35.81 15.63
CA GLY A 463 6.05 -36.44 14.33
C GLY A 463 5.17 -35.60 13.38
N ASP A 464 4.68 -34.44 13.80
CA ASP A 464 3.95 -33.53 12.91
C ASP A 464 4.85 -32.93 11.85
N VAL A 465 4.25 -32.71 10.70
CA VAL A 465 4.89 -32.05 9.56
C VAL A 465 4.02 -30.88 9.12
N ILE A 466 4.62 -29.71 9.02
CA ILE A 466 4.04 -28.50 8.46
C ILE A 466 4.58 -28.34 7.05
N ILE A 467 3.70 -28.08 6.10
CA ILE A 467 4.06 -27.80 4.71
C ILE A 467 3.46 -26.45 4.28
N CYS A 468 4.33 -25.53 3.89
CA CYS A 468 3.96 -24.28 3.24
C CYS A 468 4.34 -24.37 1.76
N GLY A 469 3.61 -23.69 0.90
CA GLY A 469 3.94 -23.67 -0.54
C GLY A 469 3.29 -22.50 -1.25
N SER A 470 3.94 -22.02 -2.32
CA SER A 470 3.40 -20.98 -3.19
C SER A 470 2.15 -21.48 -3.96
N ASP A 471 1.46 -20.58 -4.64
CA ASP A 471 0.25 -20.90 -5.40
C ASP A 471 0.48 -21.87 -6.57
N GLY A 472 1.74 -21.99 -7.05
CA GLY A 472 2.09 -22.99 -8.03
C GLY A 472 1.83 -24.45 -7.61
N ARG A 473 1.60 -24.72 -6.29
CA ARG A 473 1.16 -26.03 -5.81
C ARG A 473 -0.31 -26.33 -6.16
N ASP A 474 -1.12 -25.29 -6.36
CA ASP A 474 -2.54 -25.32 -6.64
C ASP A 474 -2.82 -24.96 -8.10
N ASP A 475 -2.00 -24.09 -8.72
CA ASP A 475 -2.07 -23.65 -10.11
C ASP A 475 -1.56 -24.71 -11.09
N LEU A 476 -2.33 -25.78 -11.21
CA LEU A 476 -1.99 -26.96 -12.01
C LEU A 476 -2.92 -27.11 -13.20
N ILE A 477 -2.38 -27.49 -14.36
CA ILE A 477 -3.18 -27.91 -15.52
C ILE A 477 -3.31 -29.43 -15.52
N THR A 478 -4.57 -29.87 -15.51
CA THR A 478 -4.93 -31.28 -15.70
C THR A 478 -5.31 -31.53 -17.14
N THR A 479 -4.82 -32.60 -17.71
CA THR A 479 -5.22 -33.06 -19.04
C THR A 479 -6.30 -34.13 -18.88
N LYS A 480 -7.50 -33.84 -19.35
CA LYS A 480 -8.61 -34.80 -19.33
C LYS A 480 -8.36 -35.94 -20.31
N PRO A 481 -9.05 -37.10 -20.17
CA PRO A 481 -8.90 -38.23 -21.09
C PRO A 481 -9.21 -37.91 -22.55
N ASP A 482 -10.00 -36.84 -22.79
CA ASP A 482 -10.32 -36.34 -24.13
C ASP A 482 -9.27 -35.41 -24.73
N GLY A 483 -8.16 -35.17 -24.01
CA GLY A 483 -7.06 -34.30 -24.43
C GLY A 483 -7.31 -32.81 -24.15
N THR A 484 -8.42 -32.42 -23.52
CA THR A 484 -8.66 -31.04 -23.12
C THR A 484 -7.88 -30.70 -21.86
N GLU A 485 -7.20 -29.57 -21.87
CA GLU A 485 -6.53 -29.01 -20.68
C GLU A 485 -7.55 -28.20 -19.85
N SER A 486 -7.56 -28.39 -18.55
CA SER A 486 -8.34 -27.57 -17.60
C SER A 486 -7.48 -27.20 -16.41
N ILE A 487 -7.72 -25.98 -15.88
CA ILE A 487 -7.07 -25.53 -14.64
C ILE A 487 -7.67 -26.30 -13.48
N ASN A 488 -6.88 -26.58 -12.47
CA ASN A 488 -7.34 -27.17 -11.22
C ASN A 488 -8.26 -26.20 -10.49
N GLU A 489 -9.45 -26.65 -10.11
CA GLU A 489 -10.42 -25.91 -9.31
C GLU A 489 -10.67 -26.59 -7.95
N ASP A 490 -9.93 -27.66 -7.65
CA ASP A 490 -10.09 -28.44 -6.43
C ASP A 490 -9.13 -27.97 -5.34
N GLU A 491 -9.62 -27.18 -4.42
CA GLU A 491 -8.87 -26.62 -3.29
C GLU A 491 -8.22 -27.68 -2.38
N PHE A 492 -8.75 -28.90 -2.36
CA PHE A 492 -8.22 -29.99 -1.52
C PHE A 492 -7.24 -30.90 -2.27
N GLN A 493 -6.93 -30.63 -3.54
CA GLN A 493 -6.04 -31.47 -4.33
C GLN A 493 -4.66 -31.58 -3.68
N PHE A 494 -4.11 -30.47 -3.22
CA PHE A 494 -2.79 -30.47 -2.59
C PHE A 494 -2.74 -31.32 -1.32
N LEU A 495 -3.81 -31.35 -0.51
CA LEU A 495 -3.87 -32.22 0.69
C LEU A 495 -3.72 -33.71 0.31
N ARG A 496 -4.38 -34.12 -0.78
CA ARG A 496 -4.24 -35.50 -1.27
C ARG A 496 -2.83 -35.81 -1.77
N HIS A 497 -2.14 -34.83 -2.40
CA HIS A 497 -0.75 -35.00 -2.77
C HIS A 497 0.15 -35.17 -1.54
N VAL A 498 -0.09 -34.41 -0.49
CA VAL A 498 0.64 -34.52 0.77
C VAL A 498 0.43 -35.89 1.42
N GLU A 499 -0.81 -36.38 1.45
CA GLU A 499 -1.12 -37.71 2.01
C GLU A 499 -0.50 -38.84 1.20
N LEU A 500 -0.62 -38.77 -0.14
CA LEU A 500 -0.07 -39.78 -1.05
C LEU A 500 1.46 -39.87 -0.95
N CYS A 501 2.12 -38.75 -0.75
CA CYS A 501 3.57 -38.64 -0.66
C CYS A 501 4.09 -38.67 0.78
N GLU A 502 3.25 -38.96 1.77
CA GLU A 502 3.62 -39.07 3.17
C GLU A 502 4.31 -37.81 3.73
N GLY A 503 3.94 -36.63 3.21
CA GLY A 503 4.51 -35.36 3.62
C GLY A 503 5.95 -35.09 3.15
N ASP A 504 6.48 -35.89 2.22
CA ASP A 504 7.79 -35.71 1.59
C ASP A 504 7.68 -34.73 0.43
N ILE A 505 8.25 -33.53 0.55
CA ILE A 505 8.13 -32.47 -0.46
C ILE A 505 8.84 -32.79 -1.78
N GLY A 506 9.90 -33.60 -1.73
CA GLY A 506 10.56 -34.07 -2.94
C GLY A 506 9.67 -34.99 -3.76
N LYS A 507 9.02 -35.95 -3.10
CA LYS A 507 8.03 -36.83 -3.73
C LYS A 507 6.80 -36.08 -4.22
N ILE A 508 6.33 -35.08 -3.45
CA ILE A 508 5.21 -34.22 -3.87
C ILE A 508 5.54 -33.50 -5.16
N LEU A 509 6.73 -32.87 -5.25
CA LEU A 509 7.17 -32.16 -6.45
C LEU A 509 7.30 -33.10 -7.64
N ASP A 510 7.91 -34.28 -7.45
CA ASP A 510 8.06 -35.27 -8.50
C ASP A 510 6.72 -35.82 -8.98
N TYR A 511 5.79 -36.06 -8.06
CA TYR A 511 4.43 -36.49 -8.38
C TYR A 511 3.69 -35.40 -9.17
N THR A 512 3.80 -34.14 -8.73
CA THR A 512 3.17 -33.00 -9.41
C THR A 512 3.70 -32.84 -10.83
N ARG A 513 5.03 -32.89 -11.03
CA ARG A 513 5.67 -32.83 -12.36
C ARG A 513 5.24 -33.95 -13.29
N SER A 514 5.02 -35.14 -12.74
CA SER A 514 4.70 -36.32 -13.53
C SER A 514 3.26 -36.38 -14.00
N ASN A 515 2.35 -35.74 -13.25
CA ASN A 515 0.91 -35.87 -13.48
C ASN A 515 0.26 -34.56 -13.95
N PHE A 516 0.91 -33.40 -13.72
CA PHE A 516 0.35 -32.08 -13.99
C PHE A 516 1.35 -31.20 -14.71
N LYS A 517 0.85 -30.17 -15.41
CA LYS A 517 1.67 -29.13 -16.01
C LYS A 517 1.61 -27.89 -15.11
N LEU A 518 2.76 -27.47 -14.60
CA LEU A 518 2.88 -26.29 -13.76
C LEU A 518 2.56 -25.00 -14.53
N MET A 519 1.73 -24.14 -13.95
CA MET A 519 1.37 -22.83 -14.51
C MET A 519 2.27 -21.71 -14.01
N ASP A 520 2.84 -21.85 -12.82
CA ASP A 520 3.72 -20.86 -12.23
C ASP A 520 4.92 -21.48 -11.49
N ASP A 521 5.75 -20.66 -10.87
CA ASP A 521 6.81 -21.07 -9.98
C ASP A 521 6.21 -21.90 -8.83
N ILE A 522 6.93 -22.87 -8.31
CA ILE A 522 6.48 -23.67 -7.17
C ILE A 522 7.57 -23.76 -6.12
N SER A 523 7.22 -23.43 -4.92
CA SER A 523 8.06 -23.67 -3.75
C SER A 523 7.30 -24.45 -2.69
N LEU A 524 7.98 -25.38 -2.06
CA LEU A 524 7.46 -26.13 -0.92
C LEU A 524 8.48 -26.07 0.22
N LEU A 525 8.03 -25.72 1.37
CA LEU A 525 8.81 -25.69 2.61
C LEU A 525 8.19 -26.66 3.61
N ARG A 526 9.00 -27.57 4.09
CA ARG A 526 8.63 -28.61 5.06
C ARG A 526 9.33 -28.36 6.40
N ILE A 527 8.58 -28.45 7.48
CA ILE A 527 9.07 -28.36 8.85
C ILE A 527 8.50 -29.55 9.62
N SER A 528 9.33 -30.34 10.24
CA SER A 528 8.88 -31.45 11.08
C SER A 528 9.41 -31.33 12.50
N TYR A 529 8.54 -31.65 13.46
CA TYR A 529 8.85 -31.58 14.89
C TYR A 529 9.10 -32.97 15.48
N LYS A 530 10.29 -33.19 16.05
CA LYS A 530 10.72 -34.46 16.65
C LYS A 530 10.46 -35.68 15.78
N GLU A 531 10.56 -35.55 14.48
CA GLU A 531 10.48 -36.65 13.54
C GLU A 531 11.68 -37.60 13.80
N ASN A 532 11.43 -38.88 13.90
CA ASN A 532 12.44 -39.92 14.18
C ASN A 532 13.08 -39.86 15.60
N MET A 533 12.54 -39.09 16.51
CA MET A 533 12.97 -39.20 17.89
C MET A 533 12.21 -40.33 18.65
N PRO A 534 12.90 -41.15 19.46
CA PRO A 534 12.20 -42.11 20.30
C PRO A 534 11.23 -41.36 21.24
N ASN A 535 10.02 -41.87 21.40
CA ASN A 535 9.02 -41.32 22.31
C ASN A 535 9.67 -41.06 23.66
N VAL A 536 9.55 -39.82 24.13
CA VAL A 536 10.28 -39.29 25.26
C VAL A 536 9.96 -40.07 26.50
N VAL A 537 11.02 -40.29 27.27
CA VAL A 537 11.05 -40.80 28.62
C VAL A 537 9.90 -40.24 29.46
N GLU A 538 9.11 -41.10 30.07
CA GLU A 538 8.15 -40.71 31.09
C GLU A 538 8.80 -39.77 32.08
N SER A 539 8.14 -38.62 32.31
CA SER A 539 8.53 -37.61 33.30
C SER A 539 8.90 -38.28 34.63
N THR A 540 10.13 -38.10 35.05
CA THR A 540 10.69 -38.68 36.29
C THR A 540 10.26 -37.86 37.51
N VAL A 541 9.04 -37.33 37.54
CA VAL A 541 8.55 -36.63 38.73
C VAL A 541 8.50 -37.59 39.90
N PRO A 542 9.24 -37.31 40.97
CA PRO A 542 9.27 -38.18 42.14
C PRO A 542 7.87 -38.44 42.71
N GLY A 543 7.56 -39.68 43.09
CA GLY A 543 6.23 -40.06 43.56
C GLY A 543 5.71 -39.20 44.73
N HIS A 544 6.62 -38.78 45.62
CA HIS A 544 6.26 -37.91 46.73
C HIS A 544 5.79 -36.50 46.29
N VAL A 545 6.25 -35.97 45.14
CA VAL A 545 5.78 -34.67 44.60
C VAL A 545 4.34 -34.81 44.11
N ARG A 546 4.02 -35.92 43.43
CA ARG A 546 2.65 -36.20 42.98
C ARG A 546 1.71 -36.43 44.18
N GLU A 547 2.19 -37.10 45.20
CA GLU A 547 1.41 -37.29 46.44
C GLU A 547 1.11 -35.96 47.13
N LYS A 548 2.12 -35.09 47.26
CA LYS A 548 1.93 -33.74 47.80
C LYS A 548 0.97 -32.91 46.96
N MET A 549 1.05 -33.02 45.66
CA MET A 549 0.14 -32.33 44.75
C MET A 549 -1.32 -32.80 44.96
N ASN A 550 -1.55 -34.12 45.02
CA ASN A 550 -2.88 -34.66 45.31
C ASN A 550 -3.39 -34.19 46.68
N ARG A 551 -2.54 -34.23 47.70
CA ARG A 551 -2.87 -33.72 49.04
C ARG A 551 -3.22 -32.24 49.01
N SER A 552 -2.54 -31.44 48.20
CA SER A 552 -2.87 -30.02 48.04
C SER A 552 -4.25 -29.79 47.42
N TYR A 553 -4.68 -30.62 46.47
CA TYR A 553 -6.04 -30.55 45.92
C TYR A 553 -7.11 -30.87 46.98
N GLU A 554 -6.85 -31.85 47.86
CA GLU A 554 -7.75 -32.15 48.99
C GLU A 554 -7.87 -30.92 49.91
N LEU A 555 -6.72 -30.32 50.28
CA LEU A 555 -6.68 -29.13 51.12
C LEU A 555 -7.41 -27.94 50.51
N ILE A 556 -7.27 -27.74 49.19
CA ILE A 556 -7.99 -26.69 48.44
C ILE A 556 -9.50 -26.98 48.53
N ALA A 557 -9.92 -28.23 48.33
CA ALA A 557 -11.32 -28.61 48.42
C ALA A 557 -11.91 -28.40 49.84
N GLU A 558 -11.06 -28.52 50.89
CA GLU A 558 -11.42 -28.21 52.29
C GLU A 558 -11.39 -26.69 52.59
N GLY A 559 -11.01 -25.82 51.65
CA GLY A 559 -10.85 -24.40 51.88
C GLY A 559 -9.58 -23.97 52.61
N LYS A 560 -8.61 -24.87 52.76
CA LYS A 560 -7.33 -24.69 53.48
C LYS A 560 -6.20 -24.32 52.52
N GLU A 561 -6.40 -23.23 51.78
CA GLU A 561 -5.48 -22.81 50.70
C GLU A 561 -4.05 -22.52 51.20
N GLU A 562 -3.88 -21.95 52.40
CA GLU A 562 -2.58 -21.62 53.00
C GLU A 562 -1.78 -22.90 53.30
N GLU A 563 -2.44 -23.94 53.85
CA GLU A 563 -1.80 -25.23 54.12
C GLU A 563 -1.43 -25.94 52.82
N ALA A 564 -2.31 -25.83 51.81
CA ALA A 564 -2.05 -26.37 50.49
C ALA A 564 -0.80 -25.71 49.88
N LEU A 565 -0.70 -24.39 49.92
CA LEU A 565 0.44 -23.65 49.40
C LEU A 565 1.74 -24.05 50.12
N GLN A 566 1.74 -24.11 51.45
CA GLN A 566 2.93 -24.49 52.21
C GLN A 566 3.40 -25.93 51.88
N SER A 567 2.47 -26.82 51.52
CA SER A 567 2.78 -28.23 51.22
C SER A 567 3.46 -28.44 49.86
N ILE A 568 3.27 -27.52 48.90
CA ILE A 568 3.74 -27.71 47.52
C ILE A 568 4.69 -26.66 47.01
N LYS A 569 4.80 -25.46 47.62
CA LYS A 569 5.63 -24.37 47.14
C LYS A 569 7.12 -24.70 47.02
N GLU A 570 7.65 -25.57 47.85
CA GLU A 570 9.05 -25.99 47.80
C GLU A 570 9.39 -26.84 46.57
N PHE A 571 8.37 -27.44 45.93
CA PHE A 571 8.51 -28.30 44.77
C PHE A 571 8.38 -27.56 43.44
N VAL A 572 8.22 -26.25 43.42
CA VAL A 572 8.06 -25.42 42.20
C VAL A 572 9.15 -25.69 41.16
N HIS A 573 10.36 -26.05 41.61
CA HIS A 573 11.47 -26.43 40.73
C HIS A 573 11.20 -27.69 39.87
N HIS A 574 10.20 -28.50 40.21
CA HIS A 574 9.68 -29.61 39.39
C HIS A 574 8.61 -29.14 38.38
N GLY A 575 8.32 -27.84 38.29
CA GLY A 575 7.28 -27.30 37.43
C GLY A 575 7.47 -27.62 35.95
N ARG A 576 8.71 -27.75 35.48
CA ARG A 576 8.99 -28.18 34.09
C ARG A 576 8.49 -29.59 33.79
N ASP A 577 8.59 -30.50 34.74
CA ASP A 577 8.15 -31.89 34.59
C ASP A 577 6.67 -32.05 34.96
N LEU A 578 6.11 -31.14 35.75
CA LEU A 578 4.72 -31.13 36.22
C LEU A 578 4.11 -29.73 36.10
N PRO A 579 3.72 -29.26 34.88
CA PRO A 579 3.20 -27.90 34.69
C PRO A 579 1.98 -27.56 35.56
N GLU A 580 1.14 -28.53 35.87
CA GLU A 580 -0.01 -28.33 36.75
C GLU A 580 0.38 -27.85 38.18
N LEU A 581 1.59 -28.17 38.62
CA LEU A 581 2.13 -27.63 39.87
C LEU A 581 2.27 -26.12 39.85
N LEU A 582 2.80 -25.58 38.75
CA LEU A 582 2.94 -24.14 38.57
C LEU A 582 1.59 -23.42 38.51
N LYS A 583 0.60 -24.05 37.85
CA LYS A 583 -0.78 -23.50 37.80
C LYS A 583 -1.35 -23.45 39.24
N THR A 584 -1.23 -24.54 39.97
CA THR A 584 -1.82 -24.66 41.31
C THR A 584 -1.16 -23.72 42.29
N VAL A 585 0.18 -23.67 42.32
CA VAL A 585 0.94 -22.74 43.18
C VAL A 585 0.65 -21.31 42.83
N GLY A 586 0.65 -20.98 41.54
CA GLY A 586 0.36 -19.63 41.06
C GLY A 586 -1.05 -19.16 41.44
N ARG A 587 -2.08 -20.05 41.34
CA ARG A 587 -3.45 -19.73 41.76
C ARG A 587 -3.54 -19.52 43.27
N LEU A 588 -2.85 -20.35 44.08
CA LEU A 588 -2.81 -20.18 45.54
C LEU A 588 -2.12 -18.87 45.93
N TYR A 589 -1.03 -18.49 45.27
CA TYR A 589 -0.40 -17.17 45.47
C TYR A 589 -1.34 -16.03 45.07
N PHE A 590 -2.04 -16.19 43.96
CA PHE A 590 -3.02 -15.19 43.49
C PHE A 590 -4.14 -14.98 44.54
N ASN A 591 -4.73 -16.07 45.03
CA ASN A 591 -5.78 -16.04 46.06
C ASN A 591 -5.28 -15.40 47.36
N LYS A 592 -4.02 -15.61 47.70
CA LYS A 592 -3.37 -15.02 48.87
C LYS A 592 -3.06 -13.50 48.66
N GLY A 593 -3.16 -12.97 47.45
CA GLY A 593 -2.80 -11.60 47.11
C GLY A 593 -1.30 -11.41 46.86
N ASP A 594 -0.50 -12.46 46.81
CA ASP A 594 0.91 -12.43 46.42
C ASP A 594 1.01 -12.51 44.88
N TYR A 595 0.69 -11.39 44.24
CA TYR A 595 0.64 -11.30 42.78
C TYR A 595 2.03 -11.43 42.15
N ASN A 596 3.10 -11.07 42.85
CA ASN A 596 4.46 -11.23 42.35
C ASN A 596 4.83 -12.71 42.20
N SER A 597 4.62 -13.50 43.25
CA SER A 597 4.91 -14.91 43.20
C SER A 597 3.98 -15.67 42.25
N ALA A 598 2.72 -15.25 42.15
CA ALA A 598 1.77 -15.79 41.20
C ALA A 598 2.25 -15.50 39.73
N ALA A 599 2.68 -14.28 39.44
CA ALA A 599 3.18 -13.91 38.11
C ALA A 599 4.39 -14.76 37.71
N GLU A 600 5.37 -15.00 38.61
CA GLU A 600 6.54 -15.82 38.30
C GLU A 600 6.16 -17.28 38.02
N CYS A 601 5.24 -17.87 38.81
CA CYS A 601 4.75 -19.21 38.53
C CYS A 601 4.03 -19.32 37.18
N PHE A 602 3.17 -18.35 36.86
CA PHE A 602 2.46 -18.35 35.60
C PHE A 602 3.35 -18.03 34.40
N LYS A 603 4.39 -17.19 34.55
CA LYS A 603 5.40 -16.98 33.51
C LYS A 603 6.14 -18.28 33.19
N GLU A 604 6.58 -19.01 34.23
CA GLU A 604 7.26 -20.27 34.02
C GLU A 604 6.30 -21.27 33.36
N PHE A 605 5.03 -21.30 33.78
CA PHE A 605 4.03 -22.15 33.17
C PHE A 605 3.83 -21.83 31.68
N VAL A 606 3.62 -20.55 31.31
CA VAL A 606 3.46 -20.11 29.93
C VAL A 606 4.70 -20.43 29.07
N SER A 607 5.87 -20.44 29.69
CA SER A 607 7.09 -20.83 28.99
C SER A 607 7.13 -22.29 28.61
N ILE A 608 6.45 -23.16 29.36
CA ILE A 608 6.40 -24.64 29.18
C ILE A 608 5.19 -24.99 28.30
N SER A 609 4.07 -24.32 28.53
CA SER A 609 2.78 -24.56 27.88
C SER A 609 2.27 -23.29 27.23
N PRO A 610 2.94 -22.84 26.15
CA PRO A 610 2.62 -21.55 25.50
C PRO A 610 1.27 -21.52 24.78
N ASN A 611 0.62 -22.66 24.59
CA ASN A 611 -0.71 -22.75 23.97
C ASN A 611 -1.85 -22.34 24.92
N ASP A 612 -1.59 -22.23 26.22
CA ASP A 612 -2.62 -21.92 27.22
C ASP A 612 -2.77 -20.38 27.35
N GLN A 613 -3.62 -19.80 26.51
CA GLN A 613 -3.81 -18.35 26.39
C GLN A 613 -4.40 -17.71 27.64
N GLU A 614 -5.17 -18.47 28.43
CA GLU A 614 -5.73 -18.03 29.73
C GLU A 614 -4.60 -17.58 30.67
N TYR A 615 -3.47 -18.28 30.65
CA TYR A 615 -2.34 -17.93 31.50
C TYR A 615 -1.50 -16.77 30.99
N LEU A 616 -1.55 -16.44 29.72
CA LEU A 616 -1.01 -15.15 29.25
C LEU A 616 -1.78 -13.97 29.87
N TYR A 617 -3.11 -14.08 29.91
CA TYR A 617 -3.95 -13.12 30.61
C TYR A 617 -3.64 -13.10 32.11
N ALA A 618 -3.51 -14.30 32.74
CA ALA A 618 -3.22 -14.39 34.16
C ALA A 618 -1.89 -13.71 34.52
N VAL A 619 -0.82 -13.90 33.73
CA VAL A 619 0.45 -13.21 33.95
C VAL A 619 0.26 -11.67 33.81
N SER A 620 -0.36 -11.21 32.73
CA SER A 620 -0.62 -9.78 32.52
C SER A 620 -1.40 -9.16 33.69
N ASN A 621 -2.44 -9.83 34.13
CA ASN A 621 -3.29 -9.40 35.26
C ASN A 621 -2.51 -9.41 36.60
N CYS A 622 -1.75 -10.46 36.89
CA CYS A 622 -0.90 -10.52 38.10
C CYS A 622 0.15 -9.42 38.10
N CYS A 623 0.86 -9.20 36.99
CA CYS A 623 1.84 -8.11 36.85
C CYS A 623 1.19 -6.76 37.06
N ARG A 624 -0.03 -6.53 36.49
CA ARG A 624 -0.80 -5.31 36.69
C ARG A 624 -1.16 -5.08 38.15
N LEU A 625 -1.60 -6.13 38.85
CA LEU A 625 -1.94 -6.08 40.29
C LEU A 625 -0.70 -5.90 41.17
N ALA A 626 0.45 -6.36 40.72
CA ALA A 626 1.75 -6.17 41.37
C ALA A 626 2.44 -4.84 40.95
N ASP A 627 1.78 -3.96 40.18
CA ASP A 627 2.26 -2.69 39.67
C ASP A 627 3.53 -2.79 38.77
N ARG A 628 3.72 -3.96 38.15
CA ARG A 628 4.78 -4.23 37.14
C ARG A 628 4.22 -3.95 35.73
N LEU A 629 3.96 -2.68 35.45
CA LEU A 629 3.12 -2.29 34.32
C LEU A 629 3.73 -2.61 32.95
N GLU A 630 5.04 -2.47 32.76
CA GLU A 630 5.71 -2.80 31.51
C GLU A 630 5.56 -4.29 31.19
N GLU A 631 5.85 -5.15 32.16
CA GLU A 631 5.68 -6.61 31.96
C GLU A 631 4.21 -6.98 31.75
N ALA A 632 3.30 -6.35 32.49
CA ALA A 632 1.87 -6.56 32.30
C ALA A 632 1.43 -6.21 30.87
N ALA A 633 1.96 -5.09 30.33
CA ALA A 633 1.71 -4.70 28.94
C ALA A 633 2.28 -5.72 27.95
N ASP A 634 3.50 -6.21 28.17
CA ASP A 634 4.14 -7.19 27.29
C ASP A 634 3.30 -8.45 27.14
N PHE A 635 2.83 -9.04 28.24
CA PHE A 635 2.01 -10.25 28.19
C PHE A 635 0.61 -9.97 27.64
N GLY A 636 0.01 -8.83 27.96
CA GLY A 636 -1.27 -8.42 27.39
C GLY A 636 -1.19 -8.18 25.87
N GLU A 637 -0.12 -7.56 25.38
CA GLU A 637 0.11 -7.36 23.93
C GLU A 637 0.32 -8.69 23.20
N ARG A 638 1.03 -9.64 23.80
CA ARG A 638 1.16 -11.00 23.25
C ARG A 638 -0.19 -11.66 23.07
N LEU A 639 -1.05 -11.58 24.09
CA LEU A 639 -2.42 -12.10 24.00
C LEU A 639 -3.25 -11.32 22.98
N LEU A 640 -3.11 -10.00 22.89
CA LEU A 640 -3.80 -9.18 21.92
C LEU A 640 -3.44 -9.55 20.47
N LEU A 641 -2.18 -9.93 20.22
CA LEU A 641 -1.72 -10.42 18.93
C LEU A 641 -2.29 -11.79 18.57
N ARG A 642 -2.54 -12.65 19.55
CA ARG A 642 -3.13 -13.99 19.34
C ARG A 642 -4.66 -13.93 19.26
N GLU A 643 -5.28 -13.12 20.12
CA GLU A 643 -6.73 -12.96 20.25
C GLU A 643 -7.11 -11.47 20.22
N PRO A 644 -7.16 -10.82 19.05
CA PRO A 644 -7.48 -9.40 18.95
C PRO A 644 -8.87 -9.03 19.48
N GLY A 645 -9.78 -9.99 19.60
CA GLY A 645 -11.15 -9.84 20.07
C GLY A 645 -11.37 -10.17 21.56
N ASN A 646 -10.31 -10.50 22.31
CA ASN A 646 -10.45 -10.85 23.72
C ASN A 646 -10.74 -9.61 24.58
N VAL A 647 -12.03 -9.40 24.90
CA VAL A 647 -12.52 -8.21 25.61
C VAL A 647 -11.88 -8.08 27.00
N LEU A 648 -11.70 -9.17 27.73
CA LEU A 648 -11.05 -9.14 29.04
C LEU A 648 -9.61 -8.61 28.94
N ASN A 649 -8.88 -9.05 27.95
CA ASN A 649 -7.51 -8.56 27.72
C ASN A 649 -7.48 -7.11 27.22
N LEU A 650 -8.44 -6.70 26.36
CA LEU A 650 -8.56 -5.32 25.94
C LEU A 650 -8.75 -4.38 27.14
N LEU A 651 -9.62 -4.73 28.08
CA LEU A 651 -9.87 -3.96 29.29
C LEU A 651 -8.67 -3.96 30.24
N ASN A 652 -8.01 -5.12 30.40
CA ASN A 652 -6.80 -5.22 31.20
C ASN A 652 -5.66 -4.35 30.65
N LEU A 653 -5.41 -4.41 29.35
CA LEU A 653 -4.44 -3.54 28.67
C LEU A 653 -4.80 -2.08 28.76
N ALA A 654 -6.08 -1.75 28.63
CA ALA A 654 -6.54 -0.38 28.75
C ALA A 654 -6.28 0.20 30.15
N ASP A 655 -6.52 -0.58 31.21
CA ASP A 655 -6.18 -0.17 32.59
C ASP A 655 -4.65 -0.04 32.76
N ILE A 656 -3.86 -0.96 32.22
CA ILE A 656 -2.39 -0.90 32.25
C ILE A 656 -1.91 0.40 31.59
N TYR A 657 -2.34 0.66 30.35
CA TYR A 657 -1.92 1.86 29.62
C TYR A 657 -2.45 3.14 30.24
N ALA A 658 -3.63 3.11 30.85
CA ALA A 658 -4.13 4.27 31.61
C ALA A 658 -3.26 4.57 32.83
N ARG A 659 -2.72 3.56 33.51
CA ARG A 659 -1.75 3.71 34.62
C ARG A 659 -0.38 4.15 34.12
N MET A 660 0.05 3.72 32.93
CA MET A 660 1.29 4.15 32.28
C MET A 660 1.16 5.56 31.64
N GLU A 661 0.08 6.28 31.88
CA GLU A 661 -0.22 7.60 31.31
C GLU A 661 -0.38 7.63 29.76
N GLN A 662 -0.52 6.47 29.15
CA GLN A 662 -0.76 6.33 27.71
C GLN A 662 -2.27 6.34 27.39
N SER A 663 -2.97 7.38 27.83
CA SER A 663 -4.44 7.46 27.80
C SER A 663 -5.06 7.30 26.41
N LYS A 664 -4.37 7.74 25.33
CA LYS A 664 -4.87 7.57 23.96
C LYS A 664 -4.93 6.10 23.56
N ARG A 665 -3.87 5.34 23.86
CA ARG A 665 -3.82 3.90 23.58
C ARG A 665 -4.86 3.15 24.42
N ALA A 666 -5.00 3.54 25.67
CA ALA A 666 -6.02 3.01 26.56
C ALA A 666 -7.44 3.21 26.00
N LEU A 667 -7.78 4.43 25.53
CA LEU A 667 -9.07 4.70 24.91
C LEU A 667 -9.32 3.89 23.65
N THR A 668 -8.33 3.75 22.77
CA THR A 668 -8.45 2.90 21.56
C THR A 668 -8.82 1.47 21.90
N LEU A 669 -8.21 0.91 22.96
CA LEU A 669 -8.49 -0.45 23.40
C LEU A 669 -9.89 -0.59 24.01
N VAL A 670 -10.31 0.39 24.83
CA VAL A 670 -11.67 0.38 25.41
C VAL A 670 -12.73 0.58 24.33
N ASP A 671 -12.51 1.48 23.39
CA ASP A 671 -13.45 1.70 22.29
C ASP A 671 -13.56 0.43 21.41
N LYS A 672 -12.46 -0.31 21.21
CA LYS A 672 -12.48 -1.61 20.55
C LYS A 672 -13.28 -2.63 21.37
N ALA A 673 -13.12 -2.67 22.69
CA ALA A 673 -13.89 -3.55 23.58
C ALA A 673 -15.39 -3.23 23.51
N LEU A 674 -15.76 -1.94 23.54
CA LEU A 674 -17.15 -1.48 23.40
C LEU A 674 -17.73 -1.73 22.00
N HIS A 675 -16.88 -1.75 20.96
CA HIS A 675 -17.34 -2.13 19.64
C HIS A 675 -17.72 -3.61 19.57
N LEU A 676 -16.98 -4.48 20.28
CA LEU A 676 -17.25 -5.92 20.36
C LEU A 676 -18.42 -6.21 21.28
N GLU A 677 -18.48 -5.54 22.43
CA GLU A 677 -19.51 -5.70 23.43
C GLU A 677 -20.09 -4.32 23.85
N PRO A 678 -21.07 -3.79 23.12
CA PRO A 678 -21.59 -2.43 23.38
C PRO A 678 -22.23 -2.22 24.75
N GLU A 679 -22.73 -3.27 25.37
CA GLU A 679 -23.38 -3.22 26.68
C GLU A 679 -22.44 -3.58 27.85
N ASN A 680 -21.14 -3.66 27.62
CA ASN A 680 -20.16 -3.98 28.65
C ASN A 680 -19.96 -2.80 29.62
N GLU A 681 -20.59 -2.91 30.81
CA GLU A 681 -20.56 -1.86 31.85
C GLU A 681 -19.14 -1.55 32.33
N GLN A 682 -18.26 -2.53 32.41
CA GLN A 682 -16.87 -2.36 32.84
C GLN A 682 -16.08 -1.54 31.82
N ALA A 683 -16.29 -1.80 30.54
CA ALA A 683 -15.68 -1.05 29.44
C ALA A 683 -16.16 0.41 29.48
N ALA A 684 -17.47 0.64 29.61
CA ALA A 684 -18.03 1.96 29.70
C ALA A 684 -17.49 2.75 30.91
N PHE A 685 -17.45 2.11 32.07
CA PHE A 685 -16.90 2.71 33.29
C PHE A 685 -15.39 3.03 33.14
N LEU A 686 -14.61 2.11 32.58
CA LEU A 686 -13.18 2.34 32.35
C LEU A 686 -12.95 3.49 31.37
N ARG A 687 -13.73 3.54 30.29
CA ARG A 687 -13.71 4.63 29.32
C ARG A 687 -13.95 5.99 29.98
N ASP A 688 -15.03 6.08 30.75
CA ASP A 688 -15.37 7.32 31.45
C ASP A 688 -14.28 7.70 32.47
N SER A 689 -13.71 6.72 33.18
CA SER A 689 -12.60 6.93 34.10
C SER A 689 -11.35 7.45 33.39
N ILE A 690 -11.01 6.91 32.21
CA ILE A 690 -9.87 7.38 31.41
C ILE A 690 -10.13 8.80 30.89
N VAL A 691 -11.31 9.07 30.33
CA VAL A 691 -11.72 10.38 29.87
C VAL A 691 -11.73 11.38 31.02
N GLN A 692 -12.23 11.00 32.18
CA GLN A 692 -12.23 11.81 33.38
C GLN A 692 -10.82 12.10 33.89
N ARG A 693 -9.91 11.10 33.87
CA ARG A 693 -8.48 11.32 34.18
C ARG A 693 -7.79 12.27 33.18
N MET A 694 -8.10 12.11 31.89
CA MET A 694 -7.62 13.07 30.86
C MET A 694 -8.17 14.48 31.08
N ALA A 695 -9.35 14.58 31.70
CA ALA A 695 -10.02 15.85 32.03
C ALA A 695 -9.69 16.35 33.44
N THR A 696 -9.07 15.57 34.32
CA THR A 696 -8.94 15.78 35.75
C THR A 696 -7.78 16.62 36.25
N SER A 697 -7.01 17.33 35.43
CA SER A 697 -6.56 18.58 36.01
C SER A 697 -7.75 19.54 35.95
N ASN A 698 -8.24 20.04 37.05
CA ASN A 698 -9.32 21.06 37.07
C ASN A 698 -9.00 22.26 36.14
N GLU A 699 -7.72 22.58 35.99
CA GLU A 699 -7.19 23.57 35.06
C GLU A 699 -7.33 23.15 33.59
N THR A 700 -7.06 21.89 33.24
CA THR A 700 -7.15 21.41 31.83
C THR A 700 -8.60 21.34 31.36
N ARG A 701 -9.53 20.99 32.25
CA ARG A 701 -10.97 20.96 31.95
C ARG A 701 -11.50 22.41 31.79
N GLU A 702 -11.12 23.31 32.69
CA GLU A 702 -11.52 24.69 32.61
C GLU A 702 -10.95 25.36 31.36
N ILE A 703 -9.70 25.10 31.02
CA ILE A 703 -9.08 25.53 29.78
C ILE A 703 -9.84 25.03 28.55
N LEU A 704 -10.21 23.72 28.50
CA LEU A 704 -11.00 23.17 27.40
C LEU A 704 -12.37 23.85 27.24
N GLU A 705 -13.11 23.96 28.32
CA GLU A 705 -14.43 24.62 28.30
C GLU A 705 -14.33 26.09 27.87
N LEU A 706 -13.31 26.81 28.35
CA LEU A 706 -13.06 28.20 27.99
C LEU A 706 -12.66 28.33 26.52
N MET A 707 -11.81 27.41 26.02
CA MET A 707 -11.42 27.35 24.62
C MET A 707 -12.59 27.06 23.70
N GLU A 708 -13.47 26.13 24.04
CA GLU A 708 -14.66 25.81 23.25
C GLU A 708 -15.66 27.01 23.23
N LYS A 709 -15.90 27.65 24.38
CA LYS A 709 -16.70 28.85 24.45
C LYS A 709 -16.10 29.99 23.63
N GLY A 710 -14.78 30.15 23.71
CA GLY A 710 -14.03 31.15 22.93
C GLY A 710 -14.14 30.88 21.42
N ASP A 711 -13.91 29.66 20.99
CA ASP A 711 -13.98 29.24 19.59
C ASP A 711 -15.40 29.35 19.01
N HIS A 712 -16.43 29.04 19.82
CA HIS A 712 -17.84 29.28 19.45
C HIS A 712 -18.17 30.77 19.25
N LEU A 713 -17.72 31.62 20.15
CA LEU A 713 -17.91 33.08 20.06
C LEU A 713 -17.11 33.67 18.87
N TYR A 714 -15.91 33.15 18.63
CA TYR A 714 -15.07 33.55 17.50
C TYR A 714 -15.74 33.21 16.16
N LYS A 715 -16.31 32.02 16.02
CA LYS A 715 -17.12 31.62 14.86
C LYS A 715 -18.29 32.56 14.61
N LYS A 716 -18.93 33.03 15.69
CA LYS A 716 -20.01 34.01 15.63
C LYS A 716 -19.55 35.47 15.41
N ARG A 717 -18.26 35.68 15.13
CA ARG A 717 -17.63 37.02 14.98
C ARG A 717 -17.76 37.93 16.20
N GLN A 718 -18.04 37.38 17.40
CA GLN A 718 -18.11 38.13 18.66
C GLN A 718 -16.71 38.22 19.29
N TYR A 719 -15.77 38.85 18.58
CA TYR A 719 -14.35 38.84 18.90
C TYR A 719 -14.02 39.34 20.31
N ASN A 720 -14.63 40.42 20.77
CA ASN A 720 -14.40 40.92 22.11
C ASN A 720 -14.88 39.97 23.21
N ARG A 721 -15.93 39.19 22.93
CA ARG A 721 -16.41 38.17 23.89
C ARG A 721 -15.55 36.91 23.83
N ALA A 722 -15.09 36.54 22.64
CA ALA A 722 -14.16 35.45 22.46
C ALA A 722 -12.82 35.73 23.15
N LEU A 723 -12.30 36.95 22.99
CA LEU A 723 -11.08 37.41 23.64
C LEU A 723 -11.12 37.19 25.16
N LYS A 724 -12.18 37.59 25.80
CA LYS A 724 -12.36 37.39 27.25
C LYS A 724 -12.29 35.91 27.68
N GLN A 725 -12.72 34.98 26.82
CA GLN A 725 -12.57 33.56 27.14
C GLN A 725 -11.11 33.10 26.97
N TYR A 726 -10.44 33.54 25.92
CA TYR A 726 -9.04 33.22 25.72
C TYR A 726 -8.12 33.86 26.77
N GLU A 727 -8.42 35.07 27.22
CA GLU A 727 -7.68 35.71 28.31
C GLU A 727 -7.81 34.92 29.62
N LYS A 728 -8.99 34.39 29.94
CA LYS A 728 -9.17 33.49 31.08
C LYS A 728 -8.36 32.20 30.94
N VAL A 729 -8.24 31.67 29.72
CA VAL A 729 -7.32 30.54 29.47
C VAL A 729 -5.88 30.95 29.76
N LEU A 730 -5.49 32.17 29.37
CA LEU A 730 -4.13 32.66 29.57
C LEU A 730 -3.83 33.05 31.04
N ASP A 731 -4.86 33.29 31.84
CA ASP A 731 -4.71 33.42 33.28
C ASP A 731 -4.37 32.07 33.94
N LEU A 732 -4.94 30.97 33.41
CA LEU A 732 -4.69 29.62 33.89
C LEU A 732 -3.35 29.05 33.29
N ASP A 733 -3.15 29.20 31.99
CA ASP A 733 -1.96 28.78 31.27
C ASP A 733 -1.43 29.91 30.39
N ARG A 734 -0.47 30.65 30.91
CA ARG A 734 0.16 31.78 30.21
C ARG A 734 0.88 31.41 28.91
N THR A 735 1.20 30.13 28.75
CA THR A 735 1.94 29.60 27.60
C THR A 735 1.05 28.89 26.60
N HIS A 736 -0.25 28.86 26.83
CA HIS A 736 -1.22 28.15 25.97
C HIS A 736 -1.24 28.73 24.56
N ARG A 737 -0.45 28.12 23.68
CA ARG A 737 -0.16 28.61 22.31
C ARG A 737 -1.42 28.96 21.51
N LYS A 738 -2.42 28.07 21.54
CA LYS A 738 -3.66 28.28 20.78
C LYS A 738 -4.46 29.49 21.32
N ALA A 739 -4.52 29.67 22.63
CA ALA A 739 -5.21 30.79 23.23
C ALA A 739 -4.52 32.13 22.91
N ILE A 740 -3.17 32.18 22.99
CA ILE A 740 -2.39 33.38 22.62
C ILE A 740 -2.67 33.73 21.15
N TYR A 741 -2.61 32.77 20.25
CA TYR A 741 -2.86 32.98 18.81
C TYR A 741 -4.30 33.43 18.54
N ARG A 742 -5.30 32.84 19.22
CA ARG A 742 -6.71 33.23 19.11
C ARG A 742 -6.96 34.63 19.69
N ALA A 743 -6.35 34.98 20.82
CA ALA A 743 -6.42 36.29 21.40
C ALA A 743 -5.80 37.36 20.47
N ALA A 744 -4.67 37.05 19.85
CA ALA A 744 -4.06 37.90 18.82
C ALA A 744 -5.01 38.18 17.66
N ASN A 745 -5.63 37.14 17.12
CA ASN A 745 -6.60 37.27 16.02
C ASN A 745 -7.86 38.04 16.46
N CYS A 746 -8.37 37.77 17.65
CA CYS A 746 -9.54 38.55 18.19
C CYS A 746 -9.25 40.04 18.27
N ASN A 747 -8.08 40.39 18.78
CA ASN A 747 -7.66 41.79 18.88
C ASN A 747 -7.47 42.42 17.47
N ALA A 748 -6.89 41.67 16.53
CA ALA A 748 -6.76 42.14 15.16
C ALA A 748 -8.11 42.42 14.49
N PHE A 749 -9.08 41.52 14.62
CA PHE A 749 -10.43 41.71 14.08
C PHE A 749 -11.23 42.75 14.81
N ALA A 750 -10.98 42.97 16.12
CA ALA A 750 -11.56 44.05 16.89
C ALA A 750 -10.90 45.42 16.65
N ARG A 751 -9.86 45.47 15.78
CA ARG A 751 -9.03 46.64 15.49
C ARG A 751 -8.22 47.16 16.67
N ASN A 752 -8.00 46.34 17.71
CA ASN A 752 -7.11 46.60 18.81
C ASN A 752 -5.67 46.25 18.45
N TYR A 753 -5.13 46.96 17.47
CA TYR A 753 -3.88 46.58 16.81
C TYR A 753 -2.66 46.49 17.73
N ALA A 754 -2.53 47.41 18.68
CA ALA A 754 -1.44 47.39 19.65
C ALA A 754 -1.40 46.09 20.48
N GLN A 755 -2.55 45.67 20.98
CA GLN A 755 -2.69 44.43 21.74
C GLN A 755 -2.48 43.16 20.82
N ALA A 756 -2.99 43.25 19.60
CA ALA A 756 -2.78 42.18 18.63
C ALA A 756 -1.29 41.93 18.34
N VAL A 757 -0.52 43.02 18.16
CA VAL A 757 0.94 42.96 17.95
C VAL A 757 1.63 42.35 19.18
N GLU A 758 1.24 42.73 20.37
CA GLU A 758 1.78 42.17 21.62
C GLU A 758 1.55 40.64 21.68
N TYR A 759 0.29 40.23 21.46
CA TYR A 759 -0.06 38.78 21.48
C TYR A 759 0.65 37.99 20.36
N PHE A 760 0.78 38.54 19.16
CA PHE A 760 1.55 37.88 18.11
C PHE A 760 3.05 37.81 18.45
N GLY A 761 3.58 38.86 19.13
CA GLY A 761 4.94 38.81 19.68
C GLY A 761 5.12 37.65 20.65
N ARG A 762 4.14 37.40 21.53
CA ARG A 762 4.16 36.23 22.43
C ARG A 762 4.07 34.91 21.67
N VAL A 763 3.27 34.86 20.60
CA VAL A 763 3.23 33.68 19.73
C VAL A 763 4.62 33.40 19.17
N LEU A 764 5.28 34.40 18.63
CA LEU A 764 6.61 34.26 18.00
C LEU A 764 7.73 34.02 19.01
N ALA A 765 7.57 34.43 20.27
CA ALA A 765 8.48 34.06 21.33
C ALA A 765 8.42 32.57 21.69
N LEU A 766 7.24 31.95 21.54
CA LEU A 766 7.02 30.51 21.78
C LEU A 766 7.24 29.63 20.54
N ASP A 767 7.12 30.22 19.36
CA ASP A 767 7.23 29.59 18.07
C ASP A 767 7.79 30.58 17.04
N PRO A 768 9.13 30.76 16.99
CA PRO A 768 9.80 31.72 16.10
C PRO A 768 9.63 31.41 14.61
N GLU A 769 9.20 30.19 14.25
CA GLU A 769 8.99 29.77 12.88
C GLU A 769 7.51 29.84 12.45
N ASN A 770 6.66 30.49 13.23
CA ASN A 770 5.24 30.67 12.93
C ASN A 770 5.03 31.70 11.84
N TYR A 771 5.09 31.29 10.60
CA TYR A 771 4.91 32.15 9.43
C TYR A 771 3.48 32.73 9.33
N HIS A 772 2.48 32.08 9.89
CA HIS A 772 1.13 32.64 9.99
C HIS A 772 1.07 33.87 10.89
N ALA A 773 1.76 33.81 12.03
CA ALA A 773 1.82 34.95 12.93
C ALA A 773 2.53 36.15 12.27
N TYR A 774 3.62 35.92 11.54
CA TYR A 774 4.27 36.96 10.78
C TYR A 774 3.37 37.57 9.69
N ASN A 775 2.64 36.72 8.95
CA ASN A 775 1.69 37.21 7.97
C ASN A 775 0.56 38.04 8.60
N ASN A 776 0.02 37.61 9.73
CA ASN A 776 -1.04 38.35 10.41
C ASN A 776 -0.54 39.68 10.99
N LEU A 777 0.68 39.72 11.53
CA LEU A 777 1.36 40.94 11.90
C LEU A 777 1.50 41.89 10.71
N ALA A 778 1.87 41.39 9.57
CA ALA A 778 2.00 42.19 8.36
C ALA A 778 0.65 42.82 7.94
N VAL A 779 -0.44 42.08 8.05
CA VAL A 779 -1.79 42.60 7.77
C VAL A 779 -2.12 43.73 8.74
N ILE A 780 -1.78 43.58 10.02
CA ILE A 780 -2.02 44.64 11.03
C ILE A 780 -1.19 45.89 10.70
N TYR A 781 0.11 45.73 10.43
CA TYR A 781 0.97 46.85 10.05
C TYR A 781 0.51 47.53 8.76
N PHE A 782 -0.02 46.76 7.81
CA PHE A 782 -0.59 47.30 6.59
C PHE A 782 -1.80 48.16 6.85
N GLU A 783 -2.72 47.71 7.72
CA GLU A 783 -3.89 48.51 8.15
C GLU A 783 -3.50 49.79 8.91
N GLN A 784 -2.41 49.73 9.66
CA GLN A 784 -1.82 50.89 10.37
C GLN A 784 -1.02 51.82 9.43
N LYS A 785 -0.90 51.46 8.12
CA LYS A 785 -0.09 52.15 7.11
C LYS A 785 1.42 52.12 7.36
N GLU A 786 1.85 51.20 8.20
CA GLU A 786 3.26 50.92 8.51
C GLU A 786 3.86 49.91 7.51
N TYR A 787 3.88 50.30 6.25
CA TYR A 787 4.18 49.35 5.14
C TYR A 787 5.57 48.75 5.21
N ASN A 788 6.55 49.44 5.77
CA ASN A 788 7.88 48.89 6.00
C ASN A 788 7.89 47.72 6.99
N GLN A 789 7.14 47.83 8.08
CA GLN A 789 6.98 46.78 9.07
C GLN A 789 6.19 45.59 8.52
N ALA A 790 5.16 45.89 7.73
CA ALA A 790 4.41 44.87 6.99
C ALA A 790 5.32 44.09 6.05
N PHE A 791 6.14 44.78 5.28
CA PHE A 791 7.11 44.17 4.36
C PHE A 791 8.07 43.22 5.08
N LEU A 792 8.72 43.68 6.15
CA LEU A 792 9.67 42.90 6.94
C LEU A 792 9.01 41.65 7.54
N SER A 793 7.78 41.79 8.01
CA SER A 793 7.04 40.66 8.58
C SER A 793 6.71 39.60 7.51
N LEU A 794 6.28 40.03 6.31
CA LEU A 794 6.04 39.14 5.17
C LEU A 794 7.31 38.48 4.65
N GLN A 795 8.41 39.23 4.64
CA GLN A 795 9.71 38.68 4.28
C GLN A 795 10.12 37.54 5.22
N ARG A 796 9.89 37.69 6.52
CA ARG A 796 10.13 36.62 7.50
C ARG A 796 9.22 35.44 7.28
N ALA A 797 7.90 35.68 7.05
CA ALA A 797 6.94 34.63 6.75
C ALA A 797 7.35 33.78 5.52
N LEU A 798 7.73 34.46 4.42
CA LEU A 798 8.13 33.83 3.17
C LEU A 798 9.55 33.21 3.23
N ARG A 799 10.39 33.63 4.16
CA ARG A 799 11.67 32.95 4.43
C ARG A 799 11.45 31.60 5.10
N ILE A 800 10.47 31.51 5.99
CA ILE A 800 10.13 30.27 6.68
C ILE A 800 9.34 29.35 5.73
N GLU A 801 8.30 29.90 5.06
CA GLU A 801 7.45 29.15 4.15
C GLU A 801 7.31 29.90 2.82
N PRO A 802 8.19 29.64 1.84
CA PRO A 802 8.18 30.31 0.54
C PRO A 802 6.91 30.08 -0.29
N SER A 803 6.24 28.96 -0.09
CA SER A 803 5.01 28.57 -0.83
C SER A 803 3.74 29.20 -0.27
N PHE A 804 3.83 29.94 0.84
CA PHE A 804 2.66 30.52 1.52
C PHE A 804 1.98 31.62 0.69
N THR A 805 0.99 31.22 -0.10
CA THR A 805 0.29 32.07 -1.06
C THR A 805 -0.39 33.32 -0.48
N ALA A 806 -0.83 33.26 0.79
CA ALA A 806 -1.42 34.42 1.45
C ALA A 806 -0.35 35.50 1.69
N ALA A 807 0.82 35.11 2.20
CA ALA A 807 1.94 36.05 2.39
C ALA A 807 2.46 36.61 1.07
N GLN A 808 2.52 35.80 0.00
CA GLN A 808 2.91 36.25 -1.35
C GLN A 808 1.95 37.33 -1.88
N ARG A 809 0.64 37.13 -1.72
CA ARG A 809 -0.38 38.12 -2.12
C ARG A 809 -0.29 39.39 -1.31
N ASN A 810 -0.15 39.26 0.00
CA ASN A 810 -0.02 40.40 0.89
C ASN A 810 1.28 41.15 0.60
N MET A 811 2.39 40.46 0.28
CA MET A 811 3.65 41.07 -0.13
C MET A 811 3.47 41.93 -1.38
N ALA A 812 2.86 41.37 -2.42
CA ALA A 812 2.60 42.12 -3.65
C ALA A 812 1.73 43.38 -3.44
N GLN A 813 0.83 43.32 -2.46
CA GLN A 813 0.00 44.48 -2.09
C GLN A 813 0.80 45.53 -1.31
N VAL A 814 1.66 45.11 -0.40
CA VAL A 814 2.55 46.01 0.37
C VAL A 814 3.56 46.71 -0.57
N GLU A 815 4.17 45.96 -1.48
CA GLU A 815 5.11 46.48 -2.48
C GLU A 815 4.47 47.59 -3.33
N ARG A 816 3.26 47.37 -3.83
CA ARG A 816 2.50 48.41 -4.58
C ARG A 816 2.24 49.67 -3.76
N MET A 817 2.00 49.51 -2.45
CA MET A 817 1.76 50.68 -1.61
C MET A 817 3.03 51.44 -1.30
N LEU A 818 4.16 50.78 -1.17
CA LEU A 818 5.47 51.37 -1.00
C LEU A 818 5.91 52.13 -2.30
N GLU A 819 5.69 51.54 -3.47
CA GLU A 819 5.94 52.17 -4.78
C GLU A 819 5.11 53.43 -4.95
N ASN A 820 3.81 53.39 -4.64
CA ASN A 820 2.89 54.55 -4.77
C ASN A 820 3.24 55.71 -3.81
N ARG A 821 3.97 55.48 -2.73
CA ARG A 821 4.40 56.57 -1.80
C ARG A 821 5.72 57.22 -2.16
N GLY A 822 6.42 56.72 -3.19
CA GLY A 822 7.73 57.24 -3.56
C GLY A 822 8.80 56.93 -2.48
N GLU A 823 8.49 56.10 -1.50
CA GLU A 823 9.43 55.51 -0.53
C GLU A 823 10.11 54.37 -1.25
N GLY A 824 11.08 54.74 -2.12
CA GLY A 824 11.89 53.76 -2.81
C GLY A 824 12.50 52.79 -1.85
N ALA A 825 12.49 51.52 -2.21
CA ALA A 825 12.90 50.37 -1.47
C ALA A 825 13.95 50.68 -0.41
N THR A 826 13.62 50.48 0.84
CA THR A 826 14.58 50.51 1.94
C THR A 826 15.75 49.57 1.66
N GLU A 827 16.94 49.81 2.26
CA GLU A 827 18.12 48.97 2.10
C GLU A 827 17.83 47.46 2.22
N ALA A 828 16.86 47.08 3.10
CA ALA A 828 16.33 45.72 3.25
C ALA A 828 15.57 45.21 2.02
N SER A 829 14.86 46.07 1.31
CA SER A 829 14.14 45.70 0.05
C SER A 829 15.10 45.50 -1.10
N ARG A 830 16.19 46.25 -1.14
CA ARG A 830 17.27 46.07 -2.14
C ARG A 830 18.03 44.77 -1.87
N GLU A 831 18.34 44.48 -0.63
CA GLU A 831 19.02 43.24 -0.23
C GLU A 831 18.16 41.97 -0.53
N TYR A 832 16.84 42.06 -0.41
CA TYR A 832 15.93 41.00 -0.78
C TYR A 832 15.84 40.80 -2.31
N ALA A 833 15.74 41.89 -3.07
CA ALA A 833 15.73 41.87 -4.54
C ALA A 833 17.05 41.31 -5.10
N ASP A 834 18.17 41.68 -4.47
CA ASP A 834 19.50 41.18 -4.84
C ASP A 834 19.64 39.69 -4.54
N ARG A 835 19.16 39.21 -3.38
CA ARG A 835 19.16 37.78 -3.04
C ARG A 835 18.23 36.96 -3.92
N LYS A 836 17.08 37.49 -4.33
CA LYS A 836 16.15 36.86 -5.28
C LYS A 836 16.80 36.74 -6.66
N THR A 837 17.54 37.74 -7.06
CA THR A 837 18.29 37.76 -8.34
C THR A 837 19.49 36.80 -8.28
N VAL A 838 20.15 36.69 -7.14
CA VAL A 838 21.25 35.73 -6.89
C VAL A 838 20.73 34.30 -6.80
N ALA A 839 19.56 34.06 -6.16
CA ALA A 839 18.96 32.75 -6.07
C ALA A 839 18.48 32.25 -7.45
N ALA A 840 17.83 33.13 -8.24
CA ALA A 840 17.42 32.81 -9.62
C ALA A 840 18.64 32.49 -10.50
N ARG A 841 19.74 33.21 -10.34
CA ARG A 841 21.00 32.95 -11.05
C ARG A 841 21.72 31.68 -10.58
N THR A 842 21.44 31.22 -9.39
CA THR A 842 22.03 29.99 -8.82
C THR A 842 21.20 28.74 -9.22
N GLU A 843 19.90 28.89 -9.39
CA GLU A 843 19.04 27.86 -9.99
C GLU A 843 19.32 27.69 -11.49
N GLU A 844 19.44 28.78 -12.26
CA GLU A 844 19.88 28.73 -13.67
C GLU A 844 21.28 28.08 -13.86
N LYS A 845 22.16 28.15 -12.85
CA LYS A 845 23.49 27.49 -12.88
C LYS A 845 23.48 26.05 -12.43
N ARG A 846 22.35 25.54 -11.91
CA ARG A 846 22.16 24.13 -11.53
C ARG A 846 21.41 23.34 -12.58
N GLU A 847 20.80 24.02 -13.56
CA GLU A 847 20.12 23.38 -14.70
C GLU A 847 20.97 23.42 -16.01
N VAL A 848 22.20 23.91 -15.97
CA VAL A 848 23.24 23.78 -16.97
C VAL A 848 24.37 22.93 -16.36
#